data_ed7cf24c42b7facc87365b9e75e7e08b
#
_entry.id   ed7cf24c42b7facc87365b9e75e7e08b
#
_cell.length_a   1.000
_cell.length_b   1.000
_cell.length_c   1.000
_cell.angle_alpha   90.00
_cell.angle_beta   90.00
_cell.angle_gamma   90.00
#
_symmetry.space_group_name_H-M   'P 1'
#
loop_
_entity.id
_entity.type
_entity.pdbx_description
1 polymer ?
#
loop_
_entity_poly.entity_id
_entity_poly.type
_entity_poly.pdbx_seq_one_letter_code
_entity_poly.pdbx_strand_id
1 'polypeptide(L)'
;MNKKILKILEFGEITKCLSELAITEPAKKEAERLVPSDDFDQVQTELKQTLALADLLRIKGQLPLTDFKDVRPSTKRLGVKANLNAKELGNLLLVLSLANEINSFLEDLDDEKIDLSAIDSILDKLDVPDLLFRELKKSLDYDGEVLDTASSALARLRHDIASNEEEIKDKMNAYTKGNSSKYLSEQIVTIRDDRYVIPVKQEYRTKFGGVVHDQSASGQTLFIEPEAVLNLNNRQQNLIAQEKQEIRNILKHLSGLAREEIDSLNNIATALTRLDFLQAKAKLAKNMKASEPILTKDHSINLRNARHPLIDPEKVVPNDIRLGDDFDTMLITGPNTGGKTITLKTAGLLQLMAQSGLFIPAEEGSKVGVFEEVYADIGDEQSIEQSLSTFSSHINDIVAIMKNVNKETLVLIDEIGAGTDPEEGASLAISILDFLRQKDAKIMVTTHYPELKLYGYNRPRTTNASMEFDLKTLSPTYHLQIGIPGHSNAFAIARRLGMREDVVKNAQNLMSDEDSDINKMISKLDAQTKAATSARNRLETSLDRSQKLEQKLQQALDWYNQRVQKQLDFAQERANEIIAKRRKKADQIIEQLEKQKNAGVKENKIIEAKGELNNLERQANNLAHNKVLQREKRRHHVSVGDRVKVLSYGQTGTITKKLSEHEYEVQMGIIKVKASDRDIERIEKNESTKPKHLVRATSAVRRSNAHSELDLRGQRYDEAMTNLDRYIDSVLLAGLGTVTIIHGIGTGAIRKGVWQYLRNSRHVKSFNYAPANEGGNGATIVELK
;
A
#
# COMPACT_ATOMS: atom_id res chain seq x y z
N MET A 1 -20.30 1.84 17.20
CA MET A 1 -19.37 2.98 17.57
C MET A 1 -20.11 4.25 17.91
N ASN A 2 -19.71 4.95 18.98
CA ASN A 2 -20.36 6.15 19.51
C ASN A 2 -20.01 7.39 18.67
N LYS A 3 -21.03 8.22 18.33
CA LYS A 3 -20.85 9.48 17.57
C LYS A 3 -19.89 10.49 18.27
N LYS A 4 -19.82 10.48 19.61
CA LYS A 4 -18.90 11.33 20.38
C LYS A 4 -17.45 11.01 20.04
N ILE A 5 -17.11 9.73 19.89
CA ILE A 5 -15.76 9.26 19.58
C ILE A 5 -15.32 9.68 18.17
N LEU A 6 -16.24 9.57 17.19
CA LEU A 6 -15.97 10.02 15.82
C LEU A 6 -15.61 11.51 15.76
N LYS A 7 -16.24 12.32 16.63
CA LYS A 7 -15.94 13.76 16.74
C LYS A 7 -14.60 14.01 17.44
N ILE A 8 -14.32 13.32 18.56
CA ILE A 8 -13.08 13.48 19.33
C ILE A 8 -11.86 13.11 18.48
N LEU A 9 -11.95 12.03 17.71
CA LEU A 9 -10.89 11.55 16.83
C LEU A 9 -10.90 12.23 15.43
N GLU A 10 -11.74 13.23 15.23
CA GLU A 10 -11.80 14.03 13.97
C GLU A 10 -12.10 13.19 12.71
N PHE A 11 -12.78 12.05 12.86
CA PHE A 11 -13.14 11.19 11.74
C PHE A 11 -14.06 11.88 10.72
N GLY A 12 -14.85 12.87 11.18
CA GLY A 12 -15.68 13.71 10.31
C GLY A 12 -14.90 14.51 9.26
N GLU A 13 -13.64 14.89 9.56
CA GLU A 13 -12.79 15.55 8.56
C GLU A 13 -12.31 14.57 7.50
N ILE A 14 -12.09 13.30 7.85
CA ILE A 14 -11.76 12.24 6.87
C ILE A 14 -12.94 11.98 5.93
N THR A 15 -14.16 11.86 6.49
CA THR A 15 -15.35 11.65 5.66
C THR A 15 -15.65 12.85 4.75
N LYS A 16 -15.35 14.06 5.21
CA LYS A 16 -15.43 15.28 4.40
C LYS A 16 -14.41 15.27 3.26
N CYS A 17 -13.13 14.98 3.54
CA CYS A 17 -12.10 14.82 2.51
C CYS A 17 -12.50 13.75 1.48
N LEU A 18 -13.09 12.64 1.94
CA LEU A 18 -13.59 11.59 1.06
C LEU A 18 -14.76 12.07 0.18
N SER A 19 -15.71 12.80 0.76
CA SER A 19 -16.85 13.40 0.04
C SER A 19 -16.40 14.39 -1.04
N GLU A 20 -15.36 15.18 -0.78
CA GLU A 20 -14.79 16.11 -1.76
C GLU A 20 -14.13 15.41 -2.96
N LEU A 21 -13.69 14.15 -2.80
CA LEU A 21 -13.07 13.34 -3.86
C LEU A 21 -14.09 12.55 -4.69
N ALA A 22 -15.30 12.36 -4.18
CA ALA A 22 -16.40 11.76 -4.91
C ALA A 22 -16.97 12.76 -5.95
N ILE A 23 -17.39 12.25 -7.10
CA ILE A 23 -17.88 13.04 -8.22
C ILE A 23 -19.39 13.27 -8.05
N THR A 24 -20.12 12.19 -7.78
CA THR A 24 -21.58 12.17 -7.81
C THR A 24 -22.19 12.50 -6.45
N GLU A 25 -23.31 13.23 -6.45
CA GLU A 25 -24.05 13.56 -5.24
C GLU A 25 -24.44 12.34 -4.38
N PRO A 26 -24.87 11.20 -4.95
CA PRO A 26 -25.13 10.00 -4.17
C PRO A 26 -23.87 9.46 -3.45
N ALA A 27 -22.72 9.43 -4.12
CA ALA A 27 -21.46 8.95 -3.53
C ALA A 27 -20.93 9.90 -2.45
N LYS A 28 -21.08 11.23 -2.62
CA LYS A 28 -20.77 12.22 -1.57
C LYS A 28 -21.55 11.95 -0.30
N LYS A 29 -22.86 11.69 -0.44
CA LYS A 29 -23.72 11.33 0.70
C LYS A 29 -23.34 9.99 1.34
N GLU A 30 -22.86 9.01 0.56
CA GLU A 30 -22.36 7.75 1.08
C GLU A 30 -21.07 7.99 1.89
N ALA A 31 -20.16 8.83 1.38
CA ALA A 31 -18.93 9.22 2.07
C ALA A 31 -19.21 9.95 3.41
N GLU A 32 -20.15 10.87 3.44
CA GLU A 32 -20.54 11.60 4.66
C GLU A 32 -21.19 10.70 5.74
N ARG A 33 -21.80 9.59 5.30
CA ARG A 33 -22.46 8.62 6.20
C ARG A 33 -21.58 7.44 6.58
N LEU A 34 -20.33 7.45 6.11
CA LEU A 34 -19.39 6.38 6.40
C LEU A 34 -19.16 6.27 7.91
N VAL A 35 -19.31 5.06 8.44
CA VAL A 35 -19.05 4.73 9.85
C VAL A 35 -18.19 3.47 9.93
N PRO A 36 -17.31 3.37 10.93
CA PRO A 36 -16.51 2.17 11.15
C PRO A 36 -17.41 0.97 11.51
N SER A 37 -17.07 -0.22 10.99
CA SER A 37 -17.74 -1.49 11.29
C SER A 37 -16.90 -2.31 12.29
N ASP A 38 -17.57 -3.10 13.11
CA ASP A 38 -17.01 -4.10 14.02
C ASP A 38 -17.01 -5.52 13.42
N ASP A 39 -17.60 -5.68 12.23
CA ASP A 39 -17.62 -6.93 11.49
C ASP A 39 -16.33 -7.10 10.68
N PHE A 40 -15.50 -8.08 11.08
CA PHE A 40 -14.24 -8.40 10.43
C PHE A 40 -14.38 -8.71 8.93
N ASP A 41 -15.37 -9.51 8.55
CA ASP A 41 -15.55 -9.96 7.17
C ASP A 41 -16.04 -8.80 6.28
N GLN A 42 -16.90 -7.94 6.83
CA GLN A 42 -17.33 -6.71 6.17
C GLN A 42 -16.15 -5.77 5.93
N VAL A 43 -15.35 -5.48 6.96
CA VAL A 43 -14.17 -4.60 6.85
C VAL A 43 -13.17 -5.16 5.83
N GLN A 44 -12.92 -6.47 5.86
CA GLN A 44 -12.04 -7.12 4.90
C GLN A 44 -12.52 -6.98 3.46
N THR A 45 -13.84 -7.16 3.25
CA THR A 45 -14.46 -6.98 1.92
C THR A 45 -14.32 -5.55 1.44
N GLU A 46 -14.59 -4.57 2.29
CA GLU A 46 -14.44 -3.14 1.98
C GLU A 46 -13.00 -2.77 1.61
N LEU A 47 -12.00 -3.29 2.33
CA LEU A 47 -10.58 -3.07 2.02
C LEU A 47 -10.18 -3.69 0.68
N LYS A 48 -10.63 -4.92 0.40
CA LYS A 48 -10.38 -5.57 -0.90
C LYS A 48 -11.00 -4.81 -2.07
N GLN A 49 -12.24 -4.31 -1.89
CA GLN A 49 -12.88 -3.46 -2.89
C GLN A 49 -12.10 -2.15 -3.12
N THR A 50 -11.61 -1.54 -2.03
CA THR A 50 -10.76 -0.35 -2.13
C THR A 50 -9.44 -0.67 -2.84
N LEU A 51 -8.84 -1.84 -2.60
CA LEU A 51 -7.61 -2.30 -3.26
C LEU A 51 -7.82 -2.46 -4.77
N ALA A 52 -8.90 -3.12 -5.18
CA ALA A 52 -9.22 -3.31 -6.59
C ALA A 52 -9.29 -1.96 -7.34
N LEU A 53 -9.96 -0.96 -6.76
CA LEU A 53 -10.03 0.39 -7.35
C LEU A 53 -8.71 1.16 -7.25
N ALA A 54 -7.91 0.96 -6.22
CA ALA A 54 -6.58 1.58 -6.10
C ALA A 54 -5.62 1.04 -7.17
N ASP A 55 -5.65 -0.26 -7.45
CA ASP A 55 -4.87 -0.90 -8.51
C ASP A 55 -5.36 -0.47 -9.89
N LEU A 56 -6.67 -0.42 -10.11
CA LEU A 56 -7.26 0.11 -11.35
C LEU A 56 -6.81 1.56 -11.60
N LEU A 57 -6.92 2.42 -10.59
CA LEU A 57 -6.51 3.82 -10.64
C LEU A 57 -5.00 3.97 -10.95
N ARG A 58 -4.18 3.07 -10.42
CA ARG A 58 -2.73 3.05 -10.63
C ARG A 58 -2.33 2.62 -12.04
N ILE A 59 -3.00 1.60 -12.59
CA ILE A 59 -2.61 0.94 -13.84
C ILE A 59 -3.29 1.57 -15.06
N LYS A 60 -4.60 1.79 -15.01
CA LYS A 60 -5.40 2.29 -16.15
C LYS A 60 -5.87 3.74 -15.97
N GLY A 61 -5.90 4.24 -14.74
CA GLY A 61 -6.38 5.58 -14.44
C GLY A 61 -7.79 5.61 -13.85
N GLN A 62 -8.44 6.78 -13.91
CA GLN A 62 -9.75 6.99 -13.33
C GLN A 62 -10.84 6.36 -14.20
N LEU A 63 -11.90 5.85 -13.55
CA LEU A 63 -13.13 5.46 -14.24
C LEU A 63 -13.73 6.67 -14.98
N PRO A 64 -14.32 6.48 -16.16
CA PRO A 64 -14.99 7.54 -16.93
C PRO A 64 -16.33 7.93 -16.30
N LEU A 65 -16.27 8.50 -15.09
CA LEU A 65 -17.45 8.95 -14.34
C LEU A 65 -17.58 10.47 -14.42
N THR A 66 -18.81 10.92 -14.64
CA THR A 66 -19.23 12.33 -14.53
C THR A 66 -20.35 12.45 -13.51
N ASP A 67 -20.64 13.68 -13.08
CA ASP A 67 -21.73 13.90 -12.12
C ASP A 67 -23.09 13.55 -12.76
N PHE A 68 -23.90 12.81 -12.03
CA PHE A 68 -25.28 12.50 -12.39
C PHE A 68 -26.20 12.65 -11.18
N LYS A 69 -27.48 12.98 -11.45
CA LYS A 69 -28.49 13.08 -10.41
C LYS A 69 -29.01 11.70 -10.03
N ASP A 70 -29.29 11.49 -8.74
CA ASP A 70 -29.91 10.26 -8.27
C ASP A 70 -31.21 9.96 -9.04
N VAL A 71 -31.25 8.81 -9.72
CA VAL A 71 -32.40 8.39 -10.52
C VAL A 71 -33.50 7.69 -9.72
N ARG A 72 -33.22 7.29 -8.47
CA ARG A 72 -34.20 6.57 -7.61
C ARG A 72 -35.49 7.33 -7.35
N PRO A 73 -35.53 8.67 -7.22
CA PRO A 73 -36.78 9.42 -7.19
C PRO A 73 -37.59 9.26 -8.47
N SER A 74 -36.93 9.26 -9.63
CA SER A 74 -37.60 9.10 -10.95
C SER A 74 -38.12 7.68 -11.14
N THR A 75 -37.37 6.64 -10.77
CA THR A 75 -37.83 5.24 -10.83
C THR A 75 -39.02 4.98 -9.89
N LYS A 76 -39.06 5.59 -8.70
CA LYS A 76 -40.25 5.54 -7.81
C LYS A 76 -41.49 6.13 -8.47
N ARG A 77 -41.36 7.25 -9.19
CA ARG A 77 -42.45 7.85 -9.96
C ARG A 77 -42.93 6.94 -11.08
N LEU A 78 -42.01 6.30 -11.81
CA LEU A 78 -42.33 5.28 -12.81
C LEU A 78 -43.15 4.13 -12.21
N GLY A 79 -42.80 3.66 -11.02
CA GLY A 79 -43.51 2.59 -10.30
C GLY A 79 -44.97 2.93 -10.00
N VAL A 80 -45.31 4.19 -9.75
CA VAL A 80 -46.71 4.64 -9.58
C VAL A 80 -47.36 5.08 -10.93
N LYS A 81 -46.81 4.63 -12.05
CA LYS A 81 -47.29 4.87 -13.42
C LYS A 81 -47.26 6.36 -13.83
N ALA A 82 -46.52 7.24 -13.15
CA ALA A 82 -46.28 8.61 -13.60
C ALA A 82 -45.35 8.61 -14.81
N ASN A 83 -45.47 9.59 -15.67
CA ASN A 83 -44.53 9.84 -16.75
C ASN A 83 -43.43 10.78 -16.25
N LEU A 84 -42.22 10.58 -16.76
CA LEU A 84 -41.06 11.42 -16.51
C LEU A 84 -41.03 12.59 -17.50
N ASN A 85 -40.45 13.69 -17.08
CA ASN A 85 -40.16 14.82 -17.99
C ASN A 85 -38.84 14.53 -18.77
N ALA A 86 -38.57 15.38 -19.74
CA ALA A 86 -37.45 15.23 -20.63
C ALA A 86 -36.09 15.26 -19.88
N LYS A 87 -35.93 16.14 -18.87
CA LYS A 87 -34.71 16.20 -18.04
C LYS A 87 -34.50 14.93 -17.17
N GLU A 88 -35.58 14.36 -16.65
CA GLU A 88 -35.49 13.12 -15.89
C GLU A 88 -35.06 11.93 -16.79
N LEU A 89 -35.62 11.87 -18.00
CA LEU A 89 -35.26 10.85 -19.00
C LEU A 89 -33.82 11.06 -19.54
N GLY A 90 -33.40 12.33 -19.73
CA GLY A 90 -32.01 12.67 -20.10
C GLY A 90 -31.01 12.23 -19.03
N ASN A 91 -31.38 12.37 -17.74
CA ASN A 91 -30.55 11.83 -16.65
C ASN A 91 -30.50 10.29 -16.62
N LEU A 92 -31.59 9.60 -16.99
CA LEU A 92 -31.55 8.13 -17.19
C LEU A 92 -30.63 7.75 -18.36
N LEU A 93 -30.68 8.49 -19.46
CA LEU A 93 -29.76 8.30 -20.58
C LEU A 93 -28.31 8.48 -20.16
N LEU A 94 -27.99 9.51 -19.37
CA LEU A 94 -26.65 9.74 -18.86
C LEU A 94 -26.16 8.56 -18.00
N VAL A 95 -27.00 8.07 -17.08
CA VAL A 95 -26.68 6.93 -16.20
C VAL A 95 -26.40 5.65 -17.02
N LEU A 96 -27.23 5.38 -18.03
CA LEU A 96 -27.01 4.23 -18.94
C LEU A 96 -25.74 4.39 -19.80
N SER A 97 -25.47 5.62 -20.27
CA SER A 97 -24.24 5.90 -21.02
C SER A 97 -22.99 5.66 -20.19
N LEU A 98 -22.99 6.16 -18.94
CA LEU A 98 -21.87 5.96 -18.00
C LEU A 98 -21.62 4.47 -17.72
N ALA A 99 -22.69 3.69 -17.54
CA ALA A 99 -22.56 2.24 -17.34
C ALA A 99 -21.93 1.58 -18.56
N ASN A 100 -22.36 1.94 -19.77
CA ASN A 100 -21.79 1.39 -21.02
C ASN A 100 -20.34 1.83 -21.22
N GLU A 101 -19.98 3.07 -20.88
CA GLU A 101 -18.60 3.57 -20.96
C GLU A 101 -17.68 2.85 -19.97
N ILE A 102 -18.17 2.56 -18.74
CA ILE A 102 -17.41 1.78 -17.76
C ILE A 102 -17.21 0.34 -18.26
N ASN A 103 -18.25 -0.31 -18.78
CA ASN A 103 -18.13 -1.66 -19.34
C ASN A 103 -17.06 -1.70 -20.44
N SER A 104 -17.13 -0.77 -21.40
CA SER A 104 -16.12 -0.66 -22.46
C SER A 104 -14.73 -0.33 -21.93
N PHE A 105 -14.64 0.49 -20.89
CA PHE A 105 -13.36 0.79 -20.24
C PHE A 105 -12.76 -0.46 -19.57
N LEU A 106 -13.58 -1.35 -19.05
CA LEU A 106 -13.13 -2.58 -18.37
C LEU A 106 -12.82 -3.73 -19.36
N GLU A 107 -13.48 -3.80 -20.52
CA GLU A 107 -13.22 -4.82 -21.57
C GLU A 107 -11.76 -4.82 -22.09
N ASP A 108 -11.11 -3.65 -22.08
CA ASP A 108 -9.71 -3.50 -22.50
C ASP A 108 -8.69 -3.83 -21.38
N LEU A 109 -9.10 -4.41 -20.28
CA LEU A 109 -8.19 -4.77 -19.20
C LEU A 109 -7.48 -6.09 -19.49
N ASP A 110 -6.18 -6.09 -19.22
CA ASP A 110 -5.34 -7.29 -19.22
C ASP A 110 -5.56 -8.01 -17.86
N ASP A 111 -6.39 -9.04 -17.85
CA ASP A 111 -6.84 -9.77 -16.63
C ASP A 111 -5.68 -10.30 -15.77
N GLU A 112 -4.47 -10.44 -16.36
CA GLU A 112 -3.30 -10.90 -15.62
C GLU A 112 -2.70 -9.86 -14.66
N LYS A 113 -3.14 -8.59 -14.72
CA LYS A 113 -2.50 -7.48 -13.99
C LYS A 113 -3.34 -6.87 -12.87
N ILE A 114 -4.65 -7.03 -12.89
CA ILE A 114 -5.57 -6.42 -11.92
C ILE A 114 -6.60 -7.45 -11.48
N ASP A 115 -6.68 -7.73 -10.19
CA ASP A 115 -7.73 -8.57 -9.60
C ASP A 115 -8.96 -7.71 -9.25
N LEU A 116 -10.02 -7.84 -10.03
CA LEU A 116 -11.30 -7.16 -9.81
C LEU A 116 -12.35 -8.03 -9.10
N SER A 117 -12.04 -9.28 -8.75
CA SER A 117 -12.99 -10.23 -8.15
C SER A 117 -13.74 -9.69 -6.93
N ALA A 118 -13.11 -8.79 -6.17
CA ALA A 118 -13.75 -8.15 -5.01
C ALA A 118 -14.91 -7.22 -5.37
N ILE A 119 -15.02 -6.78 -6.62
CA ILE A 119 -16.08 -5.87 -7.12
C ILE A 119 -16.97 -6.49 -8.19
N ASP A 120 -16.80 -7.77 -8.56
CA ASP A 120 -17.62 -8.46 -9.57
C ASP A 120 -19.12 -8.30 -9.32
N SER A 121 -19.55 -8.47 -8.08
CA SER A 121 -20.96 -8.27 -7.70
C SER A 121 -21.50 -6.84 -7.90
N ILE A 122 -20.61 -5.86 -8.04
CA ILE A 122 -20.95 -4.47 -8.38
C ILE A 122 -20.99 -4.33 -9.91
N LEU A 123 -20.02 -4.93 -10.61
CA LEU A 123 -19.93 -4.88 -12.07
C LEU A 123 -21.08 -5.63 -12.74
N ASP A 124 -21.53 -6.76 -12.19
CA ASP A 124 -22.69 -7.52 -12.66
C ASP A 124 -23.98 -6.69 -12.69
N LYS A 125 -24.06 -5.60 -11.92
CA LYS A 125 -25.21 -4.69 -11.89
C LYS A 125 -25.17 -3.61 -12.98
N LEU A 126 -24.12 -3.55 -13.78
CA LEU A 126 -23.96 -2.58 -14.87
C LEU A 126 -24.55 -3.07 -16.20
N ASP A 127 -25.42 -4.10 -16.16
CA ASP A 127 -26.09 -4.61 -17.36
C ASP A 127 -27.07 -3.56 -17.93
N VAL A 128 -26.74 -3.04 -19.13
CA VAL A 128 -27.48 -1.95 -19.74
C VAL A 128 -28.62 -2.49 -20.61
N PRO A 129 -29.89 -2.14 -20.39
CA PRO A 129 -31.01 -2.56 -21.22
C PRO A 129 -30.94 -1.91 -22.61
N ASP A 130 -30.49 -2.67 -23.60
CA ASP A 130 -30.20 -2.22 -24.96
C ASP A 130 -31.34 -1.46 -25.64
N LEU A 131 -32.57 -1.94 -25.50
CA LEU A 131 -33.74 -1.32 -26.14
C LEU A 131 -33.98 0.07 -25.57
N LEU A 132 -34.01 0.18 -24.24
CA LEU A 132 -34.24 1.47 -23.56
C LEU A 132 -33.12 2.45 -23.91
N PHE A 133 -31.87 1.99 -23.84
CA PHE A 133 -30.70 2.84 -24.12
C PHE A 133 -30.73 3.40 -25.56
N ARG A 134 -31.00 2.56 -26.56
CA ARG A 134 -31.10 3.00 -27.96
C ARG A 134 -32.24 3.98 -28.19
N GLU A 135 -33.43 3.72 -27.63
CA GLU A 135 -34.57 4.61 -27.82
C GLU A 135 -34.38 5.95 -27.09
N LEU A 136 -33.78 5.95 -25.88
CA LEU A 136 -33.41 7.20 -25.21
C LEU A 136 -32.37 7.99 -26.00
N LYS A 137 -31.26 7.36 -26.43
CA LYS A 137 -30.17 7.99 -27.19
C LYS A 137 -30.61 8.55 -28.53
N LYS A 138 -31.59 7.89 -29.19
CA LYS A 138 -32.19 8.36 -30.43
C LYS A 138 -33.08 9.58 -30.21
N SER A 139 -33.73 9.68 -29.02
CA SER A 139 -34.83 10.60 -28.77
C SER A 139 -34.43 11.82 -27.96
N LEU A 140 -33.38 11.74 -27.13
CA LEU A 140 -33.00 12.77 -26.19
C LEU A 140 -31.49 13.04 -26.22
N ASP A 141 -31.11 14.24 -25.83
CA ASP A 141 -29.77 14.53 -25.37
C ASP A 141 -29.65 14.42 -23.84
N TYR A 142 -28.45 14.65 -23.30
CA TYR A 142 -28.21 14.58 -21.85
C TYR A 142 -28.84 15.71 -21.06
N ASP A 143 -29.10 16.86 -21.68
CA ASP A 143 -29.78 18.02 -21.07
C ASP A 143 -31.29 17.84 -21.03
N GLY A 144 -31.79 16.82 -21.71
CA GLY A 144 -33.22 16.49 -21.83
C GLY A 144 -33.92 17.24 -22.95
N GLU A 145 -33.24 17.70 -23.99
CA GLU A 145 -33.87 18.19 -25.18
C GLU A 145 -34.31 17.04 -26.07
N VAL A 146 -35.54 17.11 -26.60
CA VAL A 146 -36.04 16.07 -27.49
C VAL A 146 -35.51 16.32 -28.90
N LEU A 147 -34.79 15.37 -29.45
CA LEU A 147 -34.14 15.45 -30.76
C LEU A 147 -35.12 15.22 -31.91
N ASP A 148 -34.83 15.77 -33.07
CA ASP A 148 -35.61 15.54 -34.31
C ASP A 148 -35.67 14.08 -34.71
N THR A 149 -34.62 13.32 -34.35
CA THR A 149 -34.50 11.88 -34.58
C THR A 149 -35.49 11.03 -33.74
N ALA A 150 -36.15 11.64 -32.73
CA ALA A 150 -37.09 10.95 -31.85
C ALA A 150 -38.29 10.37 -32.62
N SER A 151 -38.87 11.18 -33.55
CA SER A 151 -39.90 10.67 -34.44
C SER A 151 -39.90 11.42 -35.78
N SER A 152 -40.32 10.75 -36.85
CA SER A 152 -40.49 11.38 -38.16
C SER A 152 -41.60 12.43 -38.16
N ALA A 153 -42.56 12.33 -37.24
CA ALA A 153 -43.64 13.34 -37.07
C ALA A 153 -43.06 14.63 -36.42
N LEU A 154 -42.23 14.53 -35.40
CA LEU A 154 -41.58 15.68 -34.77
C LEU A 154 -40.67 16.41 -35.75
N ALA A 155 -39.85 15.69 -36.52
CA ALA A 155 -38.96 16.29 -37.51
C ALA A 155 -39.75 17.09 -38.56
N ARG A 156 -40.87 16.54 -39.04
CA ARG A 156 -41.77 17.25 -39.98
C ARG A 156 -42.39 18.48 -39.33
N LEU A 157 -42.93 18.35 -38.16
CA LEU A 157 -43.54 19.48 -37.42
C LEU A 157 -42.57 20.65 -37.23
N ARG A 158 -41.31 20.36 -36.80
CA ARG A 158 -40.29 21.39 -36.65
C ARG A 158 -39.87 22.02 -37.96
N HIS A 159 -39.77 21.23 -39.04
CA HIS A 159 -39.53 21.72 -40.38
C HIS A 159 -40.69 22.66 -40.83
N ASP A 160 -41.94 22.22 -40.64
CA ASP A 160 -43.13 23.00 -40.98
C ASP A 160 -43.26 24.31 -40.15
N ILE A 161 -42.89 24.25 -38.87
CA ILE A 161 -42.80 25.42 -37.98
C ILE A 161 -41.79 26.44 -38.53
N ALA A 162 -40.58 25.99 -38.85
CA ALA A 162 -39.51 26.83 -39.36
C ALA A 162 -39.89 27.45 -40.74
N SER A 163 -40.45 26.64 -41.66
CA SER A 163 -40.88 27.10 -42.96
C SER A 163 -42.04 28.13 -42.87
N ASN A 164 -43.02 27.88 -42.00
CA ASN A 164 -44.14 28.82 -41.78
C ASN A 164 -43.66 30.11 -41.08
N GLU A 165 -42.65 30.01 -40.19
CA GLU A 165 -42.03 31.20 -39.55
C GLU A 165 -41.30 32.09 -40.58
N GLU A 166 -40.58 31.49 -41.54
CA GLU A 166 -39.93 32.21 -42.59
C GLU A 166 -40.95 32.92 -43.50
N GLU A 167 -42.07 32.25 -43.86
CA GLU A 167 -43.16 32.84 -44.61
C GLU A 167 -43.80 34.02 -43.89
N ILE A 168 -43.99 33.91 -42.55
CA ILE A 168 -44.48 35.00 -41.71
C ILE A 168 -43.50 36.19 -41.77
N LYS A 169 -42.19 35.94 -41.53
CA LYS A 169 -41.13 36.94 -41.53
C LYS A 169 -41.07 37.68 -42.85
N ASP A 170 -41.19 36.98 -43.97
CA ASP A 170 -41.18 37.58 -45.34
C ASP A 170 -42.38 38.50 -45.54
N LYS A 171 -43.59 38.07 -45.18
CA LYS A 171 -44.77 38.89 -45.25
C LYS A 171 -44.72 40.11 -44.32
N MET A 172 -44.21 39.94 -43.10
CA MET A 172 -44.05 41.02 -42.14
C MET A 172 -42.97 42.02 -42.58
N ASN A 173 -41.87 41.55 -43.20
CA ASN A 173 -40.87 42.45 -43.77
C ASN A 173 -41.40 43.35 -44.87
N ALA A 174 -42.38 42.90 -45.66
CA ALA A 174 -43.04 43.73 -46.66
C ALA A 174 -43.76 44.96 -46.04
N TYR A 175 -44.25 44.84 -44.80
CA TYR A 175 -44.84 45.96 -44.06
C TYR A 175 -43.80 46.89 -43.45
N THR A 176 -42.66 46.34 -42.95
CA THR A 176 -41.60 47.13 -42.27
C THR A 176 -40.68 47.86 -43.26
N LYS A 177 -40.46 47.32 -44.45
CA LYS A 177 -39.55 47.86 -45.49
C LYS A 177 -40.29 48.52 -46.66
N GLY A 178 -41.60 48.32 -46.78
CA GLY A 178 -42.41 48.86 -47.90
C GLY A 178 -43.00 50.24 -47.65
N ASN A 179 -43.89 50.69 -48.55
CA ASN A 179 -44.59 51.96 -48.43
C ASN A 179 -45.44 52.14 -47.18
N SER A 180 -45.74 51.08 -46.48
CA SER A 180 -46.43 50.98 -45.20
C SER A 180 -45.60 51.35 -44.00
N SER A 181 -44.27 51.35 -44.10
CA SER A 181 -43.34 51.61 -43.00
C SER A 181 -43.53 52.99 -42.33
N LYS A 182 -43.97 53.98 -43.04
CA LYS A 182 -44.27 55.33 -42.51
C LYS A 182 -45.43 55.38 -41.50
N TYR A 183 -46.29 54.36 -41.49
CA TYR A 183 -47.42 54.25 -40.59
C TYR A 183 -47.10 53.47 -39.30
N LEU A 184 -45.90 52.86 -39.25
CA LEU A 184 -45.42 52.18 -38.07
C LEU A 184 -44.79 53.14 -37.06
N SER A 185 -44.89 52.84 -35.79
CA SER A 185 -44.19 53.57 -34.72
C SER A 185 -42.69 53.23 -34.75
N GLU A 186 -42.37 51.96 -35.03
CA GLU A 186 -41.02 51.40 -35.21
C GLU A 186 -41.06 50.43 -36.35
N GLN A 187 -39.98 50.37 -37.16
CA GLN A 187 -39.90 49.49 -38.33
C GLN A 187 -39.37 48.08 -37.94
N ILE A 188 -40.04 47.45 -36.97
CA ILE A 188 -39.68 46.12 -36.44
C ILE A 188 -40.87 45.16 -36.48
N VAL A 189 -40.58 43.87 -36.49
CA VAL A 189 -41.56 42.83 -36.20
C VAL A 189 -41.33 42.42 -34.74
N THR A 190 -42.38 42.26 -33.98
CA THR A 190 -42.32 41.83 -32.59
C THR A 190 -43.34 40.73 -32.32
N ILE A 191 -43.24 40.07 -31.18
CA ILE A 191 -44.17 39.03 -30.75
C ILE A 191 -45.00 39.57 -29.57
N ARG A 192 -46.34 39.39 -29.65
CA ARG A 192 -47.28 39.63 -28.56
C ARG A 192 -48.29 38.47 -28.52
N ASP A 193 -48.56 37.95 -27.32
CA ASP A 193 -49.44 36.80 -27.15
C ASP A 193 -49.05 35.61 -28.08
N ASP A 194 -47.76 35.35 -28.18
CA ASP A 194 -47.18 34.31 -29.08
C ASP A 194 -47.52 34.49 -30.57
N ARG A 195 -47.81 35.70 -31.03
CA ARG A 195 -48.11 36.06 -32.41
C ARG A 195 -47.17 37.13 -32.94
N TYR A 196 -46.83 37.02 -34.19
CA TYR A 196 -46.03 38.01 -34.88
C TYR A 196 -46.93 39.25 -35.20
N VAL A 197 -46.52 40.39 -34.69
CA VAL A 197 -47.24 41.66 -34.80
C VAL A 197 -46.31 42.78 -35.24
N ILE A 198 -46.94 43.91 -35.79
CA ILE A 198 -46.21 45.15 -36.12
C ILE A 198 -46.72 46.28 -35.24
N PRO A 199 -45.84 47.20 -34.77
CA PRO A 199 -46.24 48.38 -33.99
C PRO A 199 -46.72 49.45 -34.89
N VAL A 200 -48.03 49.67 -34.95
CA VAL A 200 -48.73 50.67 -35.80
C VAL A 200 -49.13 51.86 -34.97
N LYS A 201 -48.98 53.09 -35.51
CA LYS A 201 -49.51 54.30 -34.88
C LYS A 201 -51.04 54.21 -34.86
N GLN A 202 -51.65 54.55 -33.74
CA GLN A 202 -53.11 54.40 -33.51
C GLN A 202 -53.99 54.97 -34.62
N GLU A 203 -53.61 56.13 -35.19
CA GLU A 203 -54.32 56.83 -36.27
C GLU A 203 -54.37 56.05 -37.60
N TYR A 204 -53.47 55.07 -37.81
CA TYR A 204 -53.43 54.30 -39.07
C TYR A 204 -53.91 52.87 -38.91
N ARG A 205 -54.59 52.52 -37.79
CA ARG A 205 -55.11 51.17 -37.51
C ARG A 205 -55.91 50.59 -38.69
N THR A 206 -56.79 51.37 -39.29
CA THR A 206 -57.69 50.92 -40.36
C THR A 206 -57.00 50.59 -41.68
N LYS A 207 -55.73 51.00 -41.86
CA LYS A 207 -54.95 50.69 -43.09
C LYS A 207 -54.35 49.31 -43.10
N PHE A 208 -54.21 48.68 -41.96
CA PHE A 208 -53.56 47.36 -41.86
C PHE A 208 -54.56 46.20 -41.72
N GLY A 209 -55.81 46.49 -41.35
CA GLY A 209 -56.79 45.46 -41.02
C GLY A 209 -56.28 44.56 -39.86
N GLY A 210 -56.92 43.42 -39.70
CA GLY A 210 -56.41 42.38 -38.75
C GLY A 210 -56.80 42.64 -37.30
N VAL A 211 -56.03 42.01 -36.35
CA VAL A 211 -56.37 41.99 -34.93
C VAL A 211 -55.35 42.80 -34.12
N VAL A 212 -55.82 43.57 -33.15
CA VAL A 212 -54.95 44.24 -32.16
C VAL A 212 -54.73 43.28 -30.97
N HIS A 213 -53.52 42.98 -30.68
CA HIS A 213 -53.13 42.06 -29.55
C HIS A 213 -52.66 42.80 -28.32
N ASP A 214 -52.08 44.04 -28.52
CA ASP A 214 -51.55 44.81 -27.40
C ASP A 214 -51.53 46.30 -27.78
N GLN A 215 -51.37 47.16 -26.78
CA GLN A 215 -51.15 48.61 -27.00
C GLN A 215 -50.04 49.11 -26.05
N SER A 216 -49.32 50.15 -26.51
CA SER A 216 -48.35 50.85 -25.69
C SER A 216 -49.00 51.48 -24.46
N ALA A 217 -48.23 51.69 -23.38
CA ALA A 217 -48.75 52.35 -22.16
C ALA A 217 -49.35 53.75 -22.41
N SER A 218 -48.93 54.49 -23.46
CA SER A 218 -49.45 55.74 -23.86
C SER A 218 -50.69 55.63 -24.78
N GLY A 219 -51.06 54.44 -25.23
CA GLY A 219 -52.12 54.21 -26.20
C GLY A 219 -51.80 54.61 -27.65
N GLN A 220 -50.64 55.23 -27.92
CA GLN A 220 -50.29 55.77 -29.24
C GLN A 220 -49.82 54.74 -30.25
N THR A 221 -49.41 53.58 -29.79
CA THR A 221 -48.93 52.44 -30.62
C THR A 221 -49.82 51.23 -30.35
N LEU A 222 -50.35 50.63 -31.42
CA LEU A 222 -51.10 49.39 -31.40
C LEU A 222 -50.23 48.27 -32.00
N PHE A 223 -50.15 47.17 -31.32
CA PHE A 223 -49.51 45.99 -31.85
C PHE A 223 -50.55 45.19 -32.64
N ILE A 224 -50.42 45.25 -33.96
CA ILE A 224 -51.42 44.68 -34.86
C ILE A 224 -50.88 43.46 -35.56
N GLU A 225 -51.67 42.41 -35.55
CA GLU A 225 -51.47 41.23 -36.43
C GLU A 225 -52.20 41.60 -37.77
N PRO A 226 -51.45 41.78 -38.85
CA PRO A 226 -52.06 42.11 -40.12
C PRO A 226 -52.95 41.00 -40.70
N GLU A 227 -54.03 41.29 -41.38
CA GLU A 227 -54.93 40.31 -41.98
C GLU A 227 -54.19 39.28 -42.87
N ALA A 228 -53.19 39.73 -43.63
CA ALA A 228 -52.40 38.88 -44.52
C ALA A 228 -51.54 37.80 -43.81
N VAL A 229 -51.28 37.93 -42.52
CA VAL A 229 -50.50 36.97 -41.72
C VAL A 229 -51.31 36.19 -40.67
N LEU A 230 -52.59 36.56 -40.49
CA LEU A 230 -53.50 35.99 -39.52
C LEU A 230 -53.61 34.45 -39.66
N ASN A 231 -53.76 33.95 -40.89
CA ASN A 231 -53.80 32.48 -41.16
C ASN A 231 -52.48 31.80 -40.85
N LEU A 232 -51.34 32.43 -41.16
CA LEU A 232 -50.01 31.88 -40.90
C LEU A 232 -49.73 31.85 -39.40
N ASN A 233 -50.06 32.88 -38.65
CA ASN A 233 -49.95 32.87 -37.19
C ASN A 233 -50.85 31.82 -36.57
N ASN A 234 -52.09 31.62 -37.04
CA ASN A 234 -52.98 30.53 -36.59
C ASN A 234 -52.37 29.16 -36.89
N ARG A 235 -51.80 28.98 -38.09
CA ARG A 235 -51.07 27.76 -38.48
C ARG A 235 -49.89 27.52 -37.57
N GLN A 236 -49.09 28.57 -37.27
CA GLN A 236 -47.95 28.49 -36.38
C GLN A 236 -48.35 27.97 -34.98
N GLN A 237 -49.40 28.55 -34.40
CA GLN A 237 -49.91 28.12 -33.10
C GLN A 237 -50.39 26.65 -33.12
N ASN A 238 -51.06 26.24 -34.18
CA ASN A 238 -51.49 24.85 -34.34
C ASN A 238 -50.31 23.89 -34.47
N LEU A 239 -49.27 24.26 -35.24
CA LEU A 239 -48.06 23.45 -35.41
C LEU A 239 -47.30 23.31 -34.09
N ILE A 240 -47.15 24.42 -33.33
CA ILE A 240 -46.51 24.40 -31.99
C ILE A 240 -47.33 23.55 -31.02
N ALA A 241 -48.64 23.61 -31.06
CA ALA A 241 -49.50 22.77 -30.23
C ALA A 241 -49.36 21.28 -30.55
N GLN A 242 -49.24 20.94 -31.85
CA GLN A 242 -48.99 19.57 -32.33
C GLN A 242 -47.57 19.10 -31.94
N GLU A 243 -46.53 19.94 -32.06
CA GLU A 243 -45.19 19.63 -31.57
C GLU A 243 -45.19 19.30 -30.08
N LYS A 244 -45.79 20.15 -29.26
CA LYS A 244 -45.93 19.92 -27.80
C LYS A 244 -46.65 18.60 -27.50
N GLN A 245 -47.66 18.24 -28.29
CA GLN A 245 -48.40 17.00 -28.11
C GLN A 245 -47.54 15.79 -28.52
N GLU A 246 -46.81 15.90 -29.63
CA GLU A 246 -45.91 14.82 -30.08
C GLU A 246 -44.78 14.61 -29.09
N ILE A 247 -44.16 15.66 -28.56
CA ILE A 247 -43.17 15.57 -27.47
C ILE A 247 -43.76 14.83 -26.27
N ARG A 248 -45.00 15.13 -25.85
CA ARG A 248 -45.66 14.40 -24.76
C ARG A 248 -45.85 12.90 -25.08
N ASN A 249 -46.17 12.57 -26.32
CA ASN A 249 -46.33 11.20 -26.76
C ASN A 249 -44.99 10.45 -26.70
N ILE A 250 -43.88 11.05 -27.17
CA ILE A 250 -42.55 10.53 -27.13
C ILE A 250 -42.11 10.28 -25.67
N LEU A 251 -42.25 11.29 -24.79
CA LEU A 251 -41.89 11.18 -23.39
C LEU A 251 -42.70 10.10 -22.65
N LYS A 252 -44.00 9.96 -23.00
CA LYS A 252 -44.88 8.91 -22.49
C LYS A 252 -44.40 7.53 -22.92
N HIS A 253 -44.03 7.37 -24.20
CA HIS A 253 -43.48 6.09 -24.72
C HIS A 253 -42.19 5.72 -24.03
N LEU A 254 -41.21 6.65 -23.95
CA LEU A 254 -39.94 6.46 -23.25
C LEU A 254 -40.13 6.14 -21.76
N SER A 255 -41.08 6.83 -21.09
CA SER A 255 -41.43 6.51 -19.71
C SER A 255 -42.04 5.11 -19.57
N GLY A 256 -42.72 4.61 -20.59
CA GLY A 256 -43.22 3.25 -20.68
C GLY A 256 -42.10 2.24 -20.69
N LEU A 257 -41.14 2.40 -21.58
CA LEU A 257 -39.95 1.54 -21.68
C LEU A 257 -39.13 1.57 -20.37
N ALA A 258 -38.88 2.78 -19.82
CA ALA A 258 -38.13 2.92 -18.58
C ALA A 258 -38.84 2.26 -17.38
N ARG A 259 -40.17 2.15 -17.43
CA ARG A 259 -40.95 1.48 -16.36
C ARG A 259 -40.73 -0.04 -16.34
N GLU A 260 -40.51 -0.64 -17.48
CA GLU A 260 -40.19 -2.06 -17.59
C GLU A 260 -38.82 -2.40 -17.00
N GLU A 261 -37.91 -1.40 -16.95
CA GLU A 261 -36.52 -1.55 -16.57
C GLU A 261 -36.18 -0.86 -15.22
N ILE A 262 -37.15 -0.69 -14.32
CA ILE A 262 -36.95 0.00 -13.04
C ILE A 262 -35.85 -0.66 -12.22
N ASP A 263 -35.80 -1.98 -12.16
CA ASP A 263 -34.84 -2.75 -11.36
C ASP A 263 -33.43 -2.60 -11.96
N SER A 264 -33.28 -2.72 -13.27
CA SER A 264 -32.01 -2.50 -13.99
C SER A 264 -31.49 -1.08 -13.75
N LEU A 265 -32.34 -0.05 -13.89
CA LEU A 265 -31.97 1.34 -13.64
C LEU A 265 -31.51 1.60 -12.20
N ASN A 266 -32.18 1.00 -11.19
CA ASN A 266 -31.79 1.12 -9.79
C ASN A 266 -30.48 0.40 -9.50
N ASN A 267 -30.27 -0.80 -10.09
CA ASN A 267 -29.04 -1.56 -9.97
C ASN A 267 -27.84 -0.80 -10.55
N ILE A 268 -28.00 -0.26 -11.77
CA ILE A 268 -26.96 0.54 -12.43
C ILE A 268 -26.62 1.78 -11.60
N ALA A 269 -27.63 2.54 -11.16
CA ALA A 269 -27.40 3.73 -10.34
C ALA A 269 -26.69 3.42 -9.02
N THR A 270 -27.03 2.28 -8.41
CA THR A 270 -26.37 1.80 -7.18
C THR A 270 -24.93 1.40 -7.45
N ALA A 271 -24.68 0.67 -8.54
CA ALA A 271 -23.34 0.25 -8.94
C ALA A 271 -22.43 1.45 -9.26
N LEU A 272 -22.93 2.42 -10.05
CA LEU A 272 -22.19 3.65 -10.38
C LEU A 272 -21.86 4.47 -9.12
N THR A 273 -22.83 4.61 -8.21
CA THR A 273 -22.62 5.28 -6.92
C THR A 273 -21.52 4.60 -6.12
N ARG A 274 -21.57 3.25 -6.04
CA ARG A 274 -20.59 2.48 -5.30
C ARG A 274 -19.18 2.53 -5.92
N LEU A 275 -19.09 2.47 -7.25
CA LEU A 275 -17.83 2.60 -7.97
C LEU A 275 -17.20 3.99 -7.77
N ASP A 276 -17.99 5.06 -7.82
CA ASP A 276 -17.51 6.41 -7.52
C ASP A 276 -17.01 6.54 -6.08
N PHE A 277 -17.77 5.99 -5.13
CA PHE A 277 -17.37 5.97 -3.72
C PHE A 277 -16.05 5.18 -3.50
N LEU A 278 -15.89 4.01 -4.11
CA LEU A 278 -14.67 3.23 -4.03
C LEU A 278 -13.50 3.95 -4.75
N GLN A 279 -13.76 4.61 -5.87
CA GLN A 279 -12.76 5.44 -6.54
C GLN A 279 -12.33 6.62 -5.66
N ALA A 280 -13.26 7.23 -4.92
CA ALA A 280 -12.94 8.28 -3.96
C ALA A 280 -12.05 7.76 -2.82
N LYS A 281 -12.32 6.55 -2.28
CA LYS A 281 -11.43 5.88 -1.31
C LYS A 281 -10.02 5.66 -1.88
N ALA A 282 -9.92 5.18 -3.12
CA ALA A 282 -8.63 4.97 -3.79
C ALA A 282 -7.86 6.29 -4.03
N LYS A 283 -8.56 7.36 -4.41
CA LYS A 283 -7.98 8.71 -4.54
C LYS A 283 -7.49 9.25 -3.20
N LEU A 284 -8.28 9.06 -2.13
CA LEU A 284 -7.90 9.45 -0.78
C LEU A 284 -6.63 8.72 -0.33
N ALA A 285 -6.56 7.41 -0.56
CA ALA A 285 -5.38 6.60 -0.28
C ALA A 285 -4.14 7.11 -1.01
N LYS A 286 -4.26 7.43 -2.30
CA LYS A 286 -3.19 8.02 -3.10
C LYS A 286 -2.72 9.37 -2.56
N ASN A 287 -3.65 10.26 -2.22
CA ASN A 287 -3.34 11.61 -1.71
C ASN A 287 -2.60 11.55 -0.37
N MET A 288 -3.00 10.65 0.53
CA MET A 288 -2.40 10.44 1.84
C MET A 288 -1.15 9.55 1.82
N LYS A 289 -0.76 9.01 0.65
CA LYS A 289 0.28 7.97 0.52
C LYS A 289 0.01 6.83 1.51
N ALA A 290 -1.23 6.38 1.55
CA ALA A 290 -1.73 5.35 2.43
C ALA A 290 -1.51 3.97 1.82
N SER A 291 -1.35 2.96 2.69
CA SER A 291 -1.26 1.55 2.31
C SER A 291 -2.42 0.74 2.87
N GLU A 292 -2.68 -0.41 2.28
CA GLU A 292 -3.65 -1.37 2.79
C GLU A 292 -3.20 -1.93 4.14
N PRO A 293 -4.01 -1.82 5.22
CA PRO A 293 -3.72 -2.45 6.49
C PRO A 293 -4.02 -3.95 6.44
N ILE A 294 -3.15 -4.76 7.06
CA ILE A 294 -3.41 -6.18 7.26
C ILE A 294 -4.34 -6.34 8.47
N LEU A 295 -5.55 -6.85 8.25
CA LEU A 295 -6.47 -7.11 9.35
C LEU A 295 -6.06 -8.34 10.16
N THR A 296 -6.16 -8.23 11.48
CA THR A 296 -5.88 -9.33 12.43
C THR A 296 -7.08 -9.57 13.34
N LYS A 297 -7.26 -10.84 13.79
CA LYS A 297 -8.37 -11.22 14.70
C LYS A 297 -7.99 -11.13 16.18
N ASP A 298 -6.77 -10.75 16.48
CA ASP A 298 -6.20 -10.73 17.84
C ASP A 298 -6.30 -9.37 18.52
N HIS A 299 -7.05 -8.44 17.96
CA HIS A 299 -7.20 -7.06 18.44
C HIS A 299 -5.86 -6.37 18.69
N SER A 300 -4.86 -6.65 17.84
CA SER A 300 -3.54 -6.01 17.91
C SER A 300 -3.42 -4.84 16.95
N ILE A 301 -2.58 -3.89 17.29
CA ILE A 301 -2.21 -2.74 16.47
C ILE A 301 -0.69 -2.77 16.28
N ASN A 302 -0.22 -2.77 15.04
CA ASN A 302 1.20 -2.66 14.72
C ASN A 302 1.36 -1.77 13.48
N LEU A 303 1.35 -0.47 13.72
CA LEU A 303 1.48 0.56 12.70
C LEU A 303 2.95 0.92 12.54
N ARG A 304 3.45 0.86 11.32
CA ARG A 304 4.82 1.23 10.96
C ARG A 304 4.83 2.57 10.27
N ASN A 305 5.69 3.48 10.70
CA ASN A 305 5.81 4.82 10.12
C ASN A 305 4.44 5.52 9.94
N ALA A 306 3.55 5.36 10.94
CA ALA A 306 2.21 5.93 10.92
C ALA A 306 2.24 7.45 10.98
N ARG A 307 1.45 8.10 10.15
CA ARG A 307 1.33 9.55 10.02
C ARG A 307 -0.10 9.98 10.32
N HIS A 308 -0.25 11.13 10.98
CA HIS A 308 -1.58 11.69 11.18
C HIS A 308 -2.14 12.21 9.86
N PRO A 309 -3.30 11.73 9.39
CA PRO A 309 -3.81 12.02 8.04
C PRO A 309 -4.18 13.49 7.79
N LEU A 310 -4.48 14.24 8.86
CA LEU A 310 -4.90 15.66 8.77
C LEU A 310 -3.75 16.65 8.97
N ILE A 311 -2.52 16.17 9.20
CA ILE A 311 -1.33 17.02 9.27
C ILE A 311 -0.64 17.03 7.91
N ASP A 312 -0.12 18.19 7.53
CA ASP A 312 0.65 18.38 6.30
C ASP A 312 1.71 17.28 6.14
N PRO A 313 1.73 16.54 5.01
CA PRO A 313 2.67 15.45 4.74
C PRO A 313 4.15 15.82 4.84
N GLU A 314 4.49 17.12 4.69
CA GLU A 314 5.87 17.61 4.81
C GLU A 314 6.28 17.90 6.26
N LYS A 315 5.31 18.05 7.16
CA LYS A 315 5.52 18.40 8.57
C LYS A 315 5.29 17.24 9.53
N VAL A 316 4.48 16.27 9.11
CA VAL A 316 4.13 15.13 9.95
C VAL A 316 5.33 14.23 10.18
N VAL A 317 5.58 13.91 11.45
CA VAL A 317 6.64 12.96 11.83
C VAL A 317 6.03 11.56 11.91
N PRO A 318 6.55 10.59 11.14
CA PRO A 318 6.07 9.22 11.19
C PRO A 318 6.48 8.52 12.49
N ASN A 319 5.58 7.72 13.06
CA ASN A 319 5.81 6.99 14.30
C ASN A 319 5.40 5.51 14.18
N ASP A 320 6.15 4.65 14.84
CA ASP A 320 5.77 3.25 15.05
C ASP A 320 4.86 3.16 16.28
N ILE A 321 3.66 2.59 16.12
CA ILE A 321 2.70 2.40 17.21
C ILE A 321 2.36 0.92 17.30
N ARG A 322 2.61 0.30 18.47
CA ARG A 322 2.37 -1.13 18.70
C ARG A 322 1.54 -1.32 19.95
N LEU A 323 0.57 -2.23 19.90
CA LEU A 323 -0.28 -2.60 21.03
C LEU A 323 -0.90 -3.98 20.77
N GLY A 324 -1.00 -4.82 21.77
CA GLY A 324 -1.69 -6.12 21.68
C GLY A 324 -0.78 -7.32 21.50
N ASP A 325 0.43 -7.16 20.97
CA ASP A 325 1.39 -8.26 20.79
C ASP A 325 2.13 -8.55 22.13
N ASP A 326 3.18 -7.77 22.40
CA ASP A 326 4.02 -7.93 23.61
C ASP A 326 3.36 -7.31 24.85
N PHE A 327 2.56 -6.28 24.68
CA PHE A 327 1.89 -5.53 25.75
C PHE A 327 0.51 -5.01 25.30
N ASP A 328 -0.42 -4.95 26.26
CA ASP A 328 -1.79 -4.48 26.07
C ASP A 328 -2.00 -3.05 26.57
N THR A 329 -1.06 -2.53 27.36
CA THR A 329 -1.12 -1.20 27.93
C THR A 329 0.14 -0.41 27.61
N MET A 330 -0.01 0.76 27.02
CA MET A 330 1.07 1.71 26.74
C MET A 330 0.86 3.01 27.51
N LEU A 331 1.86 3.42 28.30
CA LEU A 331 1.89 4.67 29.06
C LEU A 331 2.83 5.65 28.36
N ILE A 332 2.28 6.68 27.73
CA ILE A 332 3.05 7.69 27.00
C ILE A 332 3.36 8.86 27.92
N THR A 333 4.63 9.13 28.13
CA THR A 333 5.12 10.18 29.01
C THR A 333 5.90 11.26 28.24
N GLY A 334 6.11 12.40 28.82
CA GLY A 334 6.83 13.52 28.19
C GLY A 334 6.10 14.86 28.30
N PRO A 335 6.65 15.95 27.75
CA PRO A 335 6.00 17.26 27.78
C PRO A 335 4.73 17.28 26.91
N ASN A 336 3.74 18.12 27.29
CA ASN A 336 2.49 18.23 26.55
C ASN A 336 2.70 18.67 25.11
N THR A 337 3.65 19.57 24.87
CA THR A 337 4.04 20.04 23.54
C THR A 337 4.75 18.96 22.70
N GLY A 338 5.06 17.80 23.26
CA GLY A 338 5.81 16.73 22.59
C GLY A 338 5.02 15.90 21.57
N GLY A 339 3.68 16.05 21.50
CA GLY A 339 2.83 15.31 20.56
C GLY A 339 2.15 14.07 21.14
N LYS A 340 2.05 13.93 22.47
CA LYS A 340 1.36 12.80 23.14
C LYS A 340 -0.08 12.64 22.66
N THR A 341 -0.87 13.70 22.74
CA THR A 341 -2.27 13.76 22.29
C THR A 341 -2.41 13.42 20.81
N ILE A 342 -1.51 13.94 19.97
CA ILE A 342 -1.50 13.65 18.53
C ILE A 342 -1.23 12.16 18.28
N THR A 343 -0.34 11.54 19.05
CA THR A 343 -0.06 10.10 18.93
C THR A 343 -1.28 9.25 19.28
N LEU A 344 -2.02 9.59 20.36
CA LEU A 344 -3.29 8.92 20.69
C LEU A 344 -4.33 9.10 19.59
N LYS A 345 -4.52 10.35 19.12
CA LYS A 345 -5.43 10.64 18.00
C LYS A 345 -5.04 9.89 16.73
N THR A 346 -3.75 9.82 16.41
CA THR A 346 -3.27 9.07 15.24
C THR A 346 -3.65 7.59 15.34
N ALA A 347 -3.35 6.94 16.47
CA ALA A 347 -3.70 5.53 16.67
C ALA A 347 -5.21 5.29 16.52
N GLY A 348 -6.04 6.11 17.20
CA GLY A 348 -7.48 5.99 17.13
C GLY A 348 -8.07 6.29 15.76
N LEU A 349 -7.61 7.36 15.10
CA LEU A 349 -8.11 7.74 13.78
C LEU A 349 -7.76 6.73 12.70
N LEU A 350 -6.51 6.22 12.67
CA LEU A 350 -6.11 5.17 11.73
C LEU A 350 -6.86 3.86 11.99
N GLN A 351 -7.17 3.54 13.25
CA GLN A 351 -8.03 2.42 13.59
C GLN A 351 -9.44 2.58 13.01
N LEU A 352 -10.06 3.76 13.16
CA LEU A 352 -11.39 4.04 12.61
C LEU A 352 -11.37 4.01 11.07
N MET A 353 -10.32 4.55 10.44
CA MET A 353 -10.15 4.50 8.98
C MET A 353 -10.09 3.06 8.49
N ALA A 354 -9.25 2.21 9.09
CA ALA A 354 -9.13 0.81 8.72
C ALA A 354 -10.49 0.08 8.83
N GLN A 355 -11.21 0.25 9.95
CA GLN A 355 -12.53 -0.35 10.17
C GLN A 355 -13.64 0.23 9.27
N SER A 356 -13.36 1.31 8.55
CA SER A 356 -14.23 1.88 7.51
C SER A 356 -13.86 1.42 6.09
N GLY A 357 -12.93 0.47 5.95
CA GLY A 357 -12.44 0.02 4.65
C GLY A 357 -11.62 1.07 3.92
N LEU A 358 -10.99 2.00 4.65
CA LEU A 358 -10.05 2.99 4.13
C LEU A 358 -8.62 2.51 4.32
N PHE A 359 -7.74 2.82 3.39
CA PHE A 359 -6.31 2.67 3.58
C PHE A 359 -5.79 3.68 4.59
N ILE A 360 -4.70 3.34 5.26
CA ILE A 360 -4.12 4.16 6.33
C ILE A 360 -2.76 4.73 5.91
N PRO A 361 -2.43 5.98 6.27
CA PRO A 361 -1.13 6.59 6.01
C PRO A 361 -0.04 6.00 6.92
N ALA A 362 0.28 4.73 6.70
CA ALA A 362 1.31 3.95 7.37
C ALA A 362 2.09 3.13 6.34
N GLU A 363 3.21 2.55 6.73
CA GLU A 363 4.02 1.71 5.84
C GLU A 363 3.35 0.36 5.58
N GLU A 364 3.61 -0.21 4.41
CA GLU A 364 3.14 -1.52 3.99
C GLU A 364 3.47 -2.61 5.02
N GLY A 365 2.53 -3.53 5.29
CA GLY A 365 2.67 -4.55 6.32
C GLY A 365 2.25 -4.07 7.73
N SER A 366 1.68 -2.87 7.86
CA SER A 366 1.02 -2.43 9.09
C SER A 366 -0.20 -3.30 9.39
N LYS A 367 -0.36 -3.69 10.66
CA LYS A 367 -1.44 -4.57 11.12
C LYS A 367 -2.43 -3.82 11.99
N VAL A 368 -3.71 -4.13 11.82
CA VAL A 368 -4.81 -3.49 12.56
C VAL A 368 -5.82 -4.57 12.96
N GLY A 369 -6.12 -4.67 14.26
CA GLY A 369 -7.21 -5.51 14.77
C GLY A 369 -8.57 -4.85 14.55
N VAL A 370 -9.63 -5.63 14.50
CA VAL A 370 -10.99 -5.10 14.48
C VAL A 370 -11.52 -5.06 15.91
N PHE A 371 -11.89 -3.89 16.39
CA PHE A 371 -12.43 -3.68 17.75
C PHE A 371 -13.95 -3.49 17.69
N GLU A 372 -14.65 -4.04 18.68
CA GLU A 372 -16.09 -3.80 18.88
C GLU A 372 -16.36 -2.33 19.17
N GLU A 373 -15.59 -1.75 20.10
CA GLU A 373 -15.69 -0.34 20.46
C GLU A 373 -14.30 0.31 20.64
N VAL A 374 -14.23 1.57 20.24
CA VAL A 374 -13.10 2.45 20.53
C VAL A 374 -13.60 3.54 21.46
N TYR A 375 -12.98 3.67 22.62
CA TYR A 375 -13.25 4.76 23.55
C TYR A 375 -12.09 5.75 23.54
N ALA A 376 -12.42 7.03 23.58
CA ALA A 376 -11.44 8.10 23.65
C ALA A 376 -11.89 9.16 24.64
N ASP A 377 -11.07 9.43 25.65
CA ASP A 377 -11.14 10.59 26.51
C ASP A 377 -9.92 11.47 26.19
N ILE A 378 -10.06 12.32 25.17
CA ILE A 378 -8.99 13.14 24.60
C ILE A 378 -9.53 14.55 24.35
N GLY A 379 -8.85 15.54 24.88
CA GLY A 379 -9.11 16.95 24.62
C GLY A 379 -9.17 17.79 25.90
N ASP A 380 -8.64 19.01 25.79
CA ASP A 380 -8.81 20.07 26.77
C ASP A 380 -10.14 20.77 26.52
N GLU A 381 -11.14 20.58 27.35
CA GLU A 381 -12.25 21.52 27.46
C GLU A 381 -11.76 22.81 28.16
N GLN A 382 -10.81 23.52 27.55
CA GLN A 382 -10.37 24.84 27.99
C GLN A 382 -11.41 25.91 27.59
N SER A 383 -12.66 25.70 27.90
CA SER A 383 -13.63 26.80 27.99
C SER A 383 -13.46 27.50 29.34
N ILE A 384 -13.18 28.78 29.27
CA ILE A 384 -12.85 29.67 30.41
C ILE A 384 -13.89 29.64 31.54
N GLU A 385 -15.04 29.01 31.37
CA GLU A 385 -16.18 29.00 32.30
C GLU A 385 -16.26 27.79 33.24
N GLN A 386 -15.38 26.75 33.13
CA GLN A 386 -15.61 25.45 33.78
C GLN A 386 -14.38 24.74 34.35
N SER A 387 -13.54 25.36 35.15
CA SER A 387 -12.36 24.69 35.77
C SER A 387 -12.68 23.61 36.83
N LEU A 388 -13.86 23.57 37.42
CA LEU A 388 -14.37 22.47 38.25
C LEU A 388 -15.11 21.40 37.42
N SER A 389 -15.36 21.66 36.15
CA SER A 389 -16.10 20.80 35.25
C SER A 389 -15.19 19.83 34.48
N THR A 390 -13.92 20.17 34.24
CA THR A 390 -12.97 19.35 33.47
C THR A 390 -12.71 18.00 34.17
N PHE A 391 -12.30 17.97 35.40
CA PHE A 391 -12.09 16.72 36.16
C PHE A 391 -13.35 15.86 36.20
N SER A 392 -14.50 16.50 36.53
CA SER A 392 -15.79 15.78 36.59
C SER A 392 -16.22 15.23 35.24
N SER A 393 -15.94 15.93 34.14
CA SER A 393 -16.23 15.45 32.77
C SER A 393 -15.39 14.22 32.45
N HIS A 394 -14.06 14.29 32.63
CA HIS A 394 -13.15 13.15 32.42
C HIS A 394 -13.56 11.93 33.25
N ILE A 395 -13.89 12.13 34.54
CA ILE A 395 -14.34 11.03 35.40
C ILE A 395 -15.66 10.41 34.90
N ASN A 396 -16.60 11.23 34.45
CA ASN A 396 -17.85 10.71 33.89
C ASN A 396 -17.61 9.87 32.62
N ASP A 397 -16.72 10.32 31.73
CA ASP A 397 -16.34 9.57 30.55
C ASP A 397 -15.62 8.26 30.92
N ILE A 398 -14.69 8.29 31.85
CA ILE A 398 -14.01 7.09 32.37
C ILE A 398 -15.02 6.12 33.03
N VAL A 399 -15.97 6.60 33.82
CA VAL A 399 -17.04 5.75 34.37
C VAL A 399 -17.88 5.10 33.28
N ALA A 400 -18.21 5.82 32.23
CA ALA A 400 -18.93 5.27 31.10
C ALA A 400 -18.11 4.19 30.36
N ILE A 401 -16.81 4.40 30.18
CA ILE A 401 -15.86 3.43 29.63
C ILE A 401 -15.83 2.17 30.51
N MET A 402 -15.62 2.33 31.82
CA MET A 402 -15.51 1.21 32.78
C MET A 402 -16.76 0.31 32.82
N LYS A 403 -17.94 0.85 32.52
CA LYS A 403 -19.19 0.05 32.46
C LYS A 403 -19.25 -0.89 31.27
N ASN A 404 -18.64 -0.53 30.14
CA ASN A 404 -18.83 -1.22 28.87
C ASN A 404 -17.56 -1.88 28.32
N VAL A 405 -16.41 -1.64 28.94
CA VAL A 405 -15.11 -2.14 28.47
C VAL A 405 -15.01 -3.66 28.55
N ASN A 406 -14.48 -4.27 27.49
CA ASN A 406 -14.19 -5.70 27.38
C ASN A 406 -12.86 -5.94 26.62
N LYS A 407 -12.51 -7.18 26.36
CA LYS A 407 -11.27 -7.58 25.66
C LYS A 407 -11.20 -7.10 24.20
N GLU A 408 -12.33 -6.76 23.58
CA GLU A 408 -12.47 -6.32 22.18
C GLU A 408 -12.55 -4.78 22.08
N THR A 409 -12.08 -4.11 23.14
CA THR A 409 -12.16 -2.65 23.27
C THR A 409 -10.77 -2.00 23.20
N LEU A 410 -10.68 -0.91 22.44
CA LEU A 410 -9.53 0.01 22.45
C LEU A 410 -9.87 1.24 23.30
N VAL A 411 -9.03 1.55 24.28
CA VAL A 411 -9.21 2.68 25.21
C VAL A 411 -8.06 3.67 25.05
N LEU A 412 -8.39 4.92 24.76
CA LEU A 412 -7.46 6.02 24.57
C LEU A 412 -7.77 7.12 25.60
N ILE A 413 -6.86 7.36 26.55
CA ILE A 413 -7.07 8.38 27.60
C ILE A 413 -5.91 9.37 27.58
N ASP A 414 -6.20 10.64 27.46
CA ASP A 414 -5.21 11.71 27.55
C ASP A 414 -5.17 12.27 28.98
N GLU A 415 -3.98 12.49 29.51
CA GLU A 415 -3.71 13.04 30.84
C GLU A 415 -4.50 12.38 32.01
N ILE A 416 -4.48 11.03 32.04
CA ILE A 416 -5.22 10.29 33.06
C ILE A 416 -4.90 10.79 34.50
N GLY A 417 -5.95 11.10 35.25
CA GLY A 417 -5.87 11.58 36.65
C GLY A 417 -5.58 13.07 36.79
N ALA A 418 -5.46 13.84 35.71
CA ALA A 418 -5.24 15.28 35.78
C ALA A 418 -6.46 16.03 36.34
N GLY A 419 -6.23 17.22 36.90
CA GLY A 419 -7.27 18.11 37.39
C GLY A 419 -7.65 17.96 38.86
N THR A 420 -6.89 17.14 39.63
CA THR A 420 -7.02 17.02 41.10
C THR A 420 -5.65 17.06 41.77
N ASP A 421 -5.61 16.80 43.09
CA ASP A 421 -4.35 16.64 43.85
C ASP A 421 -3.48 15.56 43.17
N PRO A 422 -2.16 15.79 42.99
CA PRO A 422 -1.28 14.86 42.28
C PRO A 422 -1.23 13.45 42.88
N GLU A 423 -1.24 13.29 44.21
CA GLU A 423 -1.19 11.97 44.85
C GLU A 423 -2.52 11.23 44.70
N GLU A 424 -3.64 11.94 44.84
CA GLU A 424 -4.98 11.38 44.58
C GLU A 424 -5.16 11.02 43.12
N GLY A 425 -4.76 11.90 42.21
CA GLY A 425 -4.83 11.70 40.77
C GLY A 425 -4.03 10.48 40.29
N ALA A 426 -2.77 10.34 40.75
CA ALA A 426 -1.93 9.19 40.44
C ALA A 426 -2.52 7.89 40.99
N SER A 427 -3.01 7.88 42.24
CA SER A 427 -3.62 6.71 42.89
C SER A 427 -4.89 6.26 42.15
N LEU A 428 -5.74 7.21 41.77
CA LEU A 428 -6.95 6.96 40.99
C LEU A 428 -6.61 6.41 39.59
N ALA A 429 -5.64 7.01 38.89
CA ALA A 429 -5.18 6.57 37.59
C ALA A 429 -4.67 5.12 37.61
N ILE A 430 -3.86 4.73 38.59
CA ILE A 430 -3.39 3.37 38.81
C ILE A 430 -4.58 2.41 39.01
N SER A 431 -5.55 2.77 39.82
CA SER A 431 -6.74 1.94 40.08
C SER A 431 -7.61 1.76 38.84
N ILE A 432 -7.78 2.81 38.04
CA ILE A 432 -8.50 2.76 36.74
C ILE A 432 -7.76 1.82 35.77
N LEU A 433 -6.45 1.98 35.65
CA LEU A 433 -5.64 1.14 34.74
C LEU A 433 -5.67 -0.33 35.16
N ASP A 434 -5.57 -0.63 36.46
CA ASP A 434 -5.67 -2.02 36.95
C ASP A 434 -7.06 -2.62 36.66
N PHE A 435 -8.14 -1.85 36.76
CA PHE A 435 -9.48 -2.29 36.42
C PHE A 435 -9.60 -2.57 34.88
N LEU A 436 -9.15 -1.64 34.04
CA LEU A 436 -9.22 -1.79 32.57
C LEU A 436 -8.38 -3.00 32.08
N ARG A 437 -7.22 -3.22 32.69
CA ARG A 437 -6.36 -4.37 32.39
C ARG A 437 -6.99 -5.70 32.80
N GLN A 438 -7.75 -5.76 33.91
CA GLN A 438 -8.50 -6.96 34.31
C GLN A 438 -9.58 -7.34 33.27
N LYS A 439 -9.95 -6.41 32.39
CA LYS A 439 -10.88 -6.65 31.28
C LYS A 439 -10.17 -7.02 29.98
N ASP A 440 -8.84 -7.16 30.01
CA ASP A 440 -8.00 -7.45 28.85
C ASP A 440 -8.13 -6.44 27.68
N ALA A 441 -8.60 -5.22 27.98
CA ALA A 441 -8.72 -4.15 27.00
C ALA A 441 -7.34 -3.71 26.48
N LYS A 442 -7.31 -3.17 25.26
CA LYS A 442 -6.12 -2.52 24.71
C LYS A 442 -6.13 -1.06 25.11
N ILE A 443 -5.06 -0.60 25.75
CA ILE A 443 -5.05 0.68 26.46
C ILE A 443 -3.86 1.52 26.04
N MET A 444 -4.10 2.74 25.60
CA MET A 444 -3.08 3.77 25.43
C MET A 444 -3.44 4.98 26.27
N VAL A 445 -2.54 5.38 27.15
CA VAL A 445 -2.78 6.54 28.00
C VAL A 445 -1.58 7.46 28.00
N THR A 446 -1.85 8.76 28.17
CA THR A 446 -0.78 9.72 28.44
C THR A 446 -0.82 10.14 29.91
N THR A 447 0.33 10.48 30.42
CA THR A 447 0.47 10.96 31.79
C THR A 447 1.72 11.79 32.02
N HIS A 448 1.72 12.60 33.04
CA HIS A 448 2.90 13.30 33.53
C HIS A 448 3.32 12.84 34.94
N TYR A 449 2.58 11.91 35.59
CA TYR A 449 2.86 11.40 36.91
C TYR A 449 4.04 10.42 36.95
N PRO A 450 5.03 10.64 37.87
CA PRO A 450 6.18 9.73 38.02
C PRO A 450 5.78 8.31 38.42
N GLU A 451 4.75 8.16 39.29
CA GLU A 451 4.25 6.87 39.78
C GLU A 451 3.78 5.95 38.67
N LEU A 452 3.16 6.52 37.61
CA LEU A 452 2.72 5.75 36.49
C LEU A 452 3.89 5.27 35.62
N LYS A 453 5.04 5.95 35.65
CA LYS A 453 6.25 5.44 34.98
C LYS A 453 6.75 4.15 35.62
N LEU A 454 6.70 4.08 36.96
CA LEU A 454 7.02 2.84 37.69
C LEU A 454 5.98 1.74 37.44
N TYR A 455 4.71 2.11 37.37
CA TYR A 455 3.63 1.20 37.04
C TYR A 455 3.90 0.49 35.71
N GLY A 456 4.35 1.22 34.68
CA GLY A 456 4.67 0.68 33.37
C GLY A 456 5.81 -0.35 33.35
N TYR A 457 6.69 -0.35 34.36
CA TYR A 457 7.73 -1.37 34.53
C TYR A 457 7.29 -2.57 35.36
N ASN A 458 6.48 -2.30 36.40
CA ASN A 458 6.16 -3.31 37.40
C ASN A 458 4.96 -4.19 37.06
N ARG A 459 4.20 -3.84 36.02
CA ARG A 459 3.00 -4.58 35.62
C ARG A 459 3.25 -5.42 34.34
N PRO A 460 2.82 -6.69 34.34
CA PRO A 460 2.97 -7.53 33.16
C PRO A 460 2.15 -6.98 31.99
N ARG A 461 2.61 -7.19 30.77
CA ARG A 461 1.98 -6.71 29.52
C ARG A 461 1.70 -5.19 29.52
N THR A 462 2.54 -4.43 30.19
CA THR A 462 2.49 -2.96 30.23
C THR A 462 3.85 -2.40 29.83
N THR A 463 3.85 -1.35 29.03
CA THR A 463 5.09 -0.70 28.59
C THR A 463 5.01 0.81 28.78
N ASN A 464 6.18 1.42 29.01
CA ASN A 464 6.33 2.86 28.92
C ASN A 464 6.66 3.26 27.49
N ALA A 465 6.26 4.45 27.11
CA ALA A 465 6.70 5.13 25.92
C ALA A 465 6.94 6.61 26.23
N SER A 466 7.75 7.26 25.42
CA SER A 466 8.00 8.70 25.56
C SER A 466 8.09 9.40 24.23
N MET A 467 7.72 10.69 24.25
CA MET A 467 7.98 11.58 23.13
C MET A 467 9.40 12.11 23.25
N GLU A 468 10.20 11.95 22.19
CA GLU A 468 11.58 12.40 22.16
C GLU A 468 11.64 13.94 22.18
N PHE A 469 12.59 14.49 22.93
CA PHE A 469 12.83 15.91 23.06
C PHE A 469 14.32 16.21 22.84
N ASP A 470 14.63 17.09 21.88
CA ASP A 470 16.01 17.47 21.62
C ASP A 470 16.44 18.61 22.58
N LEU A 471 17.33 18.28 23.51
CA LEU A 471 17.92 19.25 24.44
C LEU A 471 18.84 20.28 23.77
N LYS A 472 19.30 20.02 22.53
CA LYS A 472 20.16 20.96 21.79
C LYS A 472 19.34 22.08 21.15
N THR A 473 18.20 21.74 20.56
CA THR A 473 17.31 22.70 19.90
C THR A 473 16.22 23.24 20.85
N LEU A 474 16.00 22.60 22.01
CA LEU A 474 14.88 22.83 22.95
C LEU A 474 13.52 22.67 22.26
N SER A 475 13.43 21.75 21.35
CA SER A 475 12.20 21.48 20.61
C SER A 475 11.84 19.99 20.62
N PRO A 476 10.55 19.66 20.59
CA PRO A 476 10.13 18.29 20.43
C PRO A 476 10.53 17.78 19.03
N THR A 477 10.96 16.52 18.94
CA THR A 477 11.20 15.85 17.68
C THR A 477 9.95 15.14 17.18
N TYR A 478 8.93 15.01 18.01
CA TYR A 478 7.67 14.29 17.77
C TYR A 478 7.83 12.79 17.51
N HIS A 479 9.01 12.21 17.80
CA HIS A 479 9.24 10.76 17.67
C HIS A 479 8.82 10.03 18.96
N LEU A 480 8.01 8.97 18.78
CA LEU A 480 7.60 8.07 19.87
C LEU A 480 8.68 6.99 20.09
N GLN A 481 9.18 6.90 21.30
CA GLN A 481 10.13 5.87 21.74
C GLN A 481 9.42 4.89 22.68
N ILE A 482 9.14 3.69 22.21
CA ILE A 482 8.49 2.62 22.99
C ILE A 482 9.52 1.92 23.85
N GLY A 483 9.14 1.57 25.09
CA GLY A 483 10.00 0.91 26.07
C GLY A 483 10.81 1.87 26.95
N ILE A 484 10.75 3.17 26.69
CA ILE A 484 11.54 4.20 27.38
C ILE A 484 10.59 5.23 28.00
N PRO A 485 10.59 5.44 29.32
CA PRO A 485 9.82 6.51 29.95
C PRO A 485 10.48 7.87 29.71
N GLY A 486 9.68 8.90 29.55
CA GLY A 486 10.18 10.26 29.37
C GLY A 486 10.84 10.85 30.62
N HIS A 487 11.95 11.55 30.40
CA HIS A 487 12.58 12.36 31.41
C HIS A 487 11.91 13.73 31.54
N SER A 488 11.82 14.23 32.78
CA SER A 488 11.47 15.62 33.01
C SER A 488 12.71 16.49 32.74
N ASN A 489 12.68 17.26 31.65
CA ASN A 489 13.82 18.10 31.26
C ASN A 489 13.70 19.56 31.74
N ALA A 490 12.80 19.84 32.70
CA ALA A 490 12.49 21.20 33.17
C ALA A 490 13.73 21.97 33.60
N PHE A 491 14.62 21.38 34.38
CA PHE A 491 15.85 22.05 34.84
C PHE A 491 16.84 22.31 33.71
N ALA A 492 16.97 21.39 32.75
CA ALA A 492 17.84 21.60 31.60
C ALA A 492 17.31 22.71 30.71
N ILE A 493 16.00 22.75 30.49
CA ILE A 493 15.30 23.80 29.73
C ILE A 493 15.46 25.15 30.44
N ALA A 494 15.21 25.21 31.78
CA ALA A 494 15.34 26.44 32.58
C ALA A 494 16.75 27.03 32.51
N ARG A 495 17.80 26.21 32.68
CA ARG A 495 19.20 26.66 32.51
C ARG A 495 19.45 27.29 31.15
N ARG A 496 18.97 26.64 30.13
CA ARG A 496 19.24 27.09 28.74
C ARG A 496 18.48 28.34 28.36
N LEU A 497 17.29 28.53 28.95
CA LEU A 497 16.52 29.78 28.81
C LEU A 497 17.08 30.93 29.69
N GLY A 498 18.20 30.71 30.38
CA GLY A 498 18.93 31.76 31.12
C GLY A 498 18.52 31.87 32.59
N MET A 499 17.85 30.88 33.16
CA MET A 499 17.57 30.88 34.60
C MET A 499 18.87 30.79 35.39
N ARG A 500 18.98 31.57 36.47
CA ARG A 500 20.17 31.60 37.34
C ARG A 500 20.45 30.20 37.91
N GLU A 501 21.73 29.81 37.88
CA GLU A 501 22.17 28.47 38.28
C GLU A 501 21.92 28.19 39.79
N ASP A 502 21.96 29.23 40.63
CA ASP A 502 21.61 29.13 42.05
C ASP A 502 20.15 28.77 42.26
N VAL A 503 19.22 29.34 41.49
CA VAL A 503 17.80 29.03 41.52
C VAL A 503 17.55 27.59 41.09
N VAL A 504 18.18 27.15 39.99
CA VAL A 504 18.05 25.78 39.48
C VAL A 504 18.60 24.75 40.49
N LYS A 505 19.77 25.03 41.09
CA LYS A 505 20.36 24.18 42.12
C LYS A 505 19.48 24.09 43.37
N ASN A 506 18.95 25.21 43.82
CA ASN A 506 18.03 25.21 44.95
C ASN A 506 16.76 24.39 44.66
N ALA A 507 16.18 24.54 43.48
CA ALA A 507 15.03 23.76 43.05
C ALA A 507 15.36 22.24 42.98
N GLN A 508 16.57 21.88 42.49
CA GLN A 508 17.02 20.49 42.52
C GLN A 508 17.18 19.92 43.92
N ASN A 509 17.67 20.73 44.86
CA ASN A 509 17.83 20.32 46.28
C ASN A 509 16.52 20.21 47.04
N LEU A 510 15.44 20.82 46.54
CA LEU A 510 14.10 20.72 47.13
C LEU A 510 13.35 19.46 46.70
N MET A 511 13.87 18.73 45.71
CA MET A 511 13.30 17.42 45.33
C MET A 511 13.56 16.40 46.42
N SER A 512 12.59 15.54 46.70
CA SER A 512 12.72 14.45 47.67
C SER A 512 13.79 13.44 47.24
N ASP A 513 14.43 12.78 48.22
CA ASP A 513 15.43 11.74 47.93
C ASP A 513 14.83 10.56 47.16
N GLU A 514 13.56 10.21 47.43
CA GLU A 514 12.83 9.16 46.73
C GLU A 514 12.64 9.47 45.24
N ASP A 515 12.23 10.70 44.89
CA ASP A 515 12.12 11.17 43.52
C ASP A 515 13.47 11.17 42.80
N SER A 516 14.54 11.51 43.51
CA SER A 516 15.91 11.50 43.01
C SER A 516 16.38 10.11 42.66
N ASP A 517 16.08 9.09 43.47
CA ASP A 517 16.51 7.71 43.24
C ASP A 517 15.69 7.03 42.12
N ILE A 518 14.39 7.31 42.05
CA ILE A 518 13.53 6.91 40.92
C ILE A 518 14.07 7.48 39.62
N ASN A 519 14.38 8.77 39.57
CA ASN A 519 14.91 9.41 38.37
C ASN A 519 16.29 8.86 37.97
N LYS A 520 17.16 8.52 38.95
CA LYS A 520 18.46 7.84 38.67
C LYS A 520 18.26 6.45 38.09
N MET A 521 17.31 5.67 38.64
CA MET A 521 16.98 4.32 38.11
C MET A 521 16.42 4.39 36.70
N ILE A 522 15.49 5.31 36.45
CA ILE A 522 14.92 5.59 35.11
C ILE A 522 16.03 5.97 34.16
N SER A 523 16.96 6.87 34.54
CA SER A 523 18.09 7.29 33.67
C SER A 523 19.00 6.14 33.30
N LYS A 524 19.26 5.22 34.21
CA LYS A 524 20.08 4.04 33.95
C LYS A 524 19.39 3.05 33.02
N LEU A 525 18.08 2.83 33.21
CA LEU A 525 17.25 2.02 32.33
C LEU A 525 17.15 2.62 30.92
N ASP A 526 16.95 3.94 30.83
CA ASP A 526 16.94 4.68 29.56
C ASP A 526 18.24 4.48 28.78
N ALA A 527 19.39 4.63 29.44
CA ALA A 527 20.67 4.41 28.79
C ALA A 527 20.83 2.97 28.27
N GLN A 528 20.38 1.97 29.03
CA GLN A 528 20.42 0.56 28.62
C GLN A 528 19.45 0.28 27.46
N THR A 529 18.24 0.81 27.52
CA THR A 529 17.22 0.61 26.49
C THR A 529 17.60 1.33 25.19
N LYS A 530 18.15 2.55 25.27
CA LYS A 530 18.70 3.25 24.09
C LYS A 530 19.84 2.46 23.43
N ALA A 531 20.73 1.90 24.22
CA ALA A 531 21.80 1.03 23.70
C ALA A 531 21.24 -0.22 23.04
N ALA A 532 20.26 -0.88 23.65
CA ALA A 532 19.60 -2.06 23.09
C ALA A 532 18.83 -1.74 21.82
N THR A 533 18.06 -0.65 21.79
CA THR A 533 17.30 -0.20 20.63
C THR A 533 18.23 0.19 19.47
N SER A 534 19.33 0.91 19.75
CA SER A 534 20.30 1.26 18.73
C SER A 534 21.01 0.02 18.15
N ALA A 535 21.28 -0.98 18.98
CA ALA A 535 21.83 -2.27 18.54
C ALA A 535 20.82 -3.03 17.66
N ARG A 536 19.54 -3.05 18.07
CA ARG A 536 18.46 -3.67 17.30
C ARG A 536 18.29 -3.01 15.92
N ASN A 537 18.22 -1.68 15.87
CA ASN A 537 18.07 -0.94 14.61
C ASN A 537 19.25 -1.16 13.66
N ARG A 538 20.48 -1.27 14.20
CA ARG A 538 21.66 -1.64 13.41
C ARG A 538 21.55 -3.06 12.86
N LEU A 539 20.99 -3.97 13.63
CA LEU A 539 20.78 -5.36 13.22
C LEU A 539 19.71 -5.46 12.14
N GLU A 540 18.60 -4.76 12.28
CA GLU A 540 17.51 -4.68 11.30
C GLU A 540 18.01 -4.08 9.97
N THR A 541 18.73 -2.96 10.02
CA THR A 541 19.36 -2.36 8.82
C THR A 541 20.38 -3.29 8.16
N SER A 542 21.12 -4.06 8.96
CA SER A 542 22.07 -5.05 8.43
C SER A 542 21.36 -6.23 7.79
N LEU A 543 20.24 -6.70 8.37
CA LEU A 543 19.39 -7.75 7.82
C LEU A 543 18.76 -7.33 6.49
N ASP A 544 18.15 -6.15 6.43
CA ASP A 544 17.58 -5.59 5.19
C ASP A 544 18.63 -5.47 4.08
N ARG A 545 19.83 -4.98 4.44
CA ARG A 545 20.96 -4.89 3.51
C ARG A 545 21.43 -6.27 3.03
N SER A 546 21.42 -7.27 3.92
CA SER A 546 21.77 -8.64 3.59
C SER A 546 20.75 -9.26 2.64
N GLN A 547 19.45 -9.09 2.92
CA GLN A 547 18.37 -9.60 2.06
C GLN A 547 18.40 -8.96 0.68
N LYS A 548 18.58 -7.63 0.60
CA LYS A 548 18.71 -6.92 -0.69
C LYS A 548 19.95 -7.37 -1.48
N LEU A 549 21.05 -7.72 -0.79
CA LEU A 549 22.24 -8.24 -1.42
C LEU A 549 22.02 -9.67 -1.94
N GLU A 550 21.32 -10.49 -1.17
CA GLU A 550 20.95 -11.85 -1.55
C GLU A 550 20.03 -11.85 -2.79
N GLN A 551 19.01 -10.99 -2.83
CA GLN A 551 18.16 -10.83 -4.00
C GLN A 551 18.94 -10.40 -5.25
N LYS A 552 19.85 -9.42 -5.12
CA LYS A 552 20.72 -8.99 -6.22
C LYS A 552 21.65 -10.10 -6.71
N LEU A 553 22.16 -10.90 -5.77
CA LEU A 553 23.02 -12.05 -6.10
C LEU A 553 22.21 -13.10 -6.86
N GLN A 554 20.98 -13.38 -6.42
CA GLN A 554 20.09 -14.34 -7.09
C GLN A 554 19.76 -13.87 -8.51
N GLN A 555 19.39 -12.62 -8.70
CA GLN A 555 19.14 -12.04 -10.02
C GLN A 555 20.38 -12.11 -10.93
N ALA A 556 21.56 -11.85 -10.38
CA ALA A 556 22.80 -11.96 -11.14
C ALA A 556 23.13 -13.41 -11.55
N LEU A 557 22.83 -14.38 -10.67
CA LEU A 557 22.99 -15.81 -10.97
C LEU A 557 22.01 -16.28 -12.04
N ASP A 558 20.75 -15.85 -11.97
CA ASP A 558 19.72 -16.19 -12.96
C ASP A 558 20.08 -15.59 -14.32
N TRP A 559 20.51 -14.34 -14.36
CA TRP A 559 20.99 -13.70 -15.59
C TRP A 559 22.22 -14.42 -16.19
N TYR A 560 23.18 -14.82 -15.32
CA TYR A 560 24.36 -15.57 -15.74
C TYR A 560 23.97 -16.94 -16.33
N ASN A 561 23.08 -17.66 -15.65
CA ASN A 561 22.61 -18.97 -16.11
C ASN A 561 21.87 -18.87 -17.45
N GLN A 562 21.00 -17.87 -17.63
CA GLN A 562 20.33 -17.61 -18.90
C GLN A 562 21.33 -17.31 -20.01
N ARG A 563 22.37 -16.54 -19.71
CA ARG A 563 23.39 -16.20 -20.70
C ARG A 563 24.23 -17.41 -21.10
N VAL A 564 24.58 -18.26 -20.14
CA VAL A 564 25.27 -19.53 -20.39
C VAL A 564 24.41 -20.47 -21.24
N GLN A 565 23.12 -20.57 -20.93
CA GLN A 565 22.20 -21.41 -21.69
C GLN A 565 22.07 -20.93 -23.14
N LYS A 566 21.91 -19.63 -23.38
CA LYS A 566 21.89 -19.08 -24.74
C LYS A 566 23.16 -19.34 -25.52
N GLN A 567 24.33 -19.32 -24.86
CA GLN A 567 25.60 -19.65 -25.51
C GLN A 567 25.68 -21.13 -25.88
N LEU A 568 25.16 -22.01 -25.02
CA LEU A 568 25.11 -23.46 -25.30
C LEU A 568 24.18 -23.77 -26.45
N ASP A 569 22.99 -23.16 -26.47
CA ASP A 569 22.02 -23.33 -27.58
C ASP A 569 22.60 -22.87 -28.93
N PHE A 570 23.24 -21.68 -28.94
CA PHE A 570 23.91 -21.19 -30.13
C PHE A 570 25.08 -22.09 -30.58
N ALA A 571 25.85 -22.63 -29.62
CA ALA A 571 26.91 -23.58 -29.94
C ALA A 571 26.36 -24.88 -30.52
N GLN A 572 25.21 -25.35 -30.05
CA GLN A 572 24.52 -26.54 -30.49
C GLN A 572 23.91 -26.36 -31.90
N GLU A 573 23.30 -25.23 -32.17
CA GLU A 573 22.83 -24.86 -33.52
C GLU A 573 23.99 -24.85 -34.52
N ARG A 574 25.09 -24.22 -34.15
CA ARG A 574 26.26 -24.13 -35.01
C ARG A 574 26.93 -25.51 -35.27
N ALA A 575 26.92 -26.37 -34.26
CA ALA A 575 27.37 -27.76 -34.42
C ALA A 575 26.46 -28.54 -35.35
N ASN A 576 25.14 -28.38 -35.24
CA ASN A 576 24.17 -29.04 -36.11
C ASN A 576 24.28 -28.54 -37.57
N GLU A 577 24.52 -27.24 -37.78
CA GLU A 577 24.79 -26.70 -39.13
C GLU A 577 26.06 -27.31 -39.78
N ILE A 578 27.12 -27.46 -38.97
CA ILE A 578 28.37 -28.07 -39.46
C ILE A 578 28.12 -29.53 -39.86
N ILE A 579 27.41 -30.29 -39.02
CA ILE A 579 27.06 -31.70 -39.27
C ILE A 579 26.19 -31.79 -40.53
N ALA A 580 25.18 -30.94 -40.67
CA ALA A 580 24.30 -30.92 -41.86
C ALA A 580 25.08 -30.61 -43.13
N LYS A 581 25.98 -29.62 -43.12
CA LYS A 581 26.86 -29.29 -44.26
C LYS A 581 27.80 -30.44 -44.60
N ARG A 582 28.32 -31.16 -43.61
CA ARG A 582 29.20 -32.31 -43.82
C ARG A 582 28.44 -33.52 -44.35
N ARG A 583 27.22 -33.77 -43.85
CA ARG A 583 26.34 -34.83 -44.36
C ARG A 583 25.99 -34.60 -45.84
N LYS A 584 25.63 -33.38 -46.21
CA LYS A 584 25.33 -33.01 -47.60
C LYS A 584 26.53 -33.22 -48.54
N LYS A 585 27.75 -32.91 -48.06
CA LYS A 585 28.97 -33.21 -48.82
C LYS A 585 29.24 -34.70 -48.93
N ALA A 586 29.03 -35.49 -47.91
CA ALA A 586 29.18 -36.94 -47.94
C ALA A 586 28.16 -37.58 -48.91
N ASP A 587 26.90 -37.15 -48.87
CA ASP A 587 25.84 -37.58 -49.79
C ASP A 587 26.19 -37.26 -51.24
N GLN A 588 26.75 -36.10 -51.53
CA GLN A 588 27.22 -35.72 -52.87
C GLN A 588 28.39 -36.61 -53.35
N ILE A 589 29.31 -36.93 -52.48
CA ILE A 589 30.43 -37.87 -52.82
C ILE A 589 29.89 -39.27 -53.05
N ILE A 590 28.94 -39.77 -52.29
CA ILE A 590 28.28 -41.05 -52.49
C ILE A 590 27.52 -41.07 -53.78
N GLU A 591 26.75 -40.03 -54.13
CA GLU A 591 26.04 -39.93 -55.40
C GLU A 591 27.00 -39.90 -56.59
N GLN A 592 28.13 -39.21 -56.46
CA GLN A 592 29.17 -39.23 -57.53
C GLN A 592 29.80 -40.60 -57.69
N LEU A 593 30.06 -41.33 -56.54
CA LEU A 593 30.57 -42.71 -56.57
C LEU A 593 29.57 -43.68 -57.20
N GLU A 594 28.28 -43.57 -56.95
CA GLU A 594 27.23 -44.38 -57.56
C GLU A 594 27.09 -44.13 -59.04
N LYS A 595 27.13 -42.86 -59.47
CA LYS A 595 27.16 -42.51 -60.91
C LYS A 595 28.41 -43.01 -61.65
N GLN A 596 29.55 -43.02 -60.96
CA GLN A 596 30.81 -43.51 -61.52
C GLN A 596 30.89 -45.04 -61.54
N LYS A 597 30.28 -45.77 -60.61
CA LYS A 597 30.18 -47.21 -60.58
C LYS A 597 29.39 -47.75 -61.76
N ASN A 598 28.38 -47.03 -62.23
CA ASN A 598 27.57 -47.37 -63.39
C ASN A 598 28.23 -47.01 -64.75
N ALA A 599 29.38 -46.27 -64.69
CA ALA A 599 30.09 -45.81 -65.94
C ALA A 599 31.45 -46.46 -66.19
N GLY A 600 31.87 -47.54 -65.46
CA GLY A 600 33.04 -48.37 -65.81
C GLY A 600 34.42 -47.69 -65.62
N VAL A 601 34.61 -46.83 -64.65
CA VAL A 601 35.82 -45.98 -64.50
C VAL A 601 36.82 -46.57 -63.49
N LYS A 602 38.13 -46.39 -63.76
CA LYS A 602 39.31 -46.95 -63.13
C LYS A 602 39.37 -46.70 -61.59
N GLU A 603 39.90 -47.71 -60.87
CA GLU A 603 40.07 -47.87 -59.41
C GLU A 603 40.68 -46.63 -58.66
N ASN A 604 41.51 -45.85 -59.34
CA ASN A 604 42.19 -44.68 -58.70
C ASN A 604 41.23 -43.58 -58.23
N LYS A 605 40.07 -43.32 -58.84
CA LYS A 605 39.09 -42.30 -58.40
C LYS A 605 38.25 -42.74 -57.23
N ILE A 606 38.09 -44.05 -56.98
CA ILE A 606 37.42 -44.60 -55.84
C ILE A 606 38.30 -44.45 -54.63
N ILE A 607 39.62 -44.51 -54.77
CA ILE A 607 40.62 -44.30 -53.70
C ILE A 607 40.67 -42.85 -53.27
N GLU A 608 40.57 -41.92 -54.27
CA GLU A 608 40.52 -40.45 -53.98
C GLU A 608 39.26 -40.06 -53.19
N ALA A 609 38.09 -40.54 -53.58
CA ALA A 609 36.84 -40.31 -52.87
C ALA A 609 36.78 -40.97 -51.46
N LYS A 610 37.38 -42.16 -51.29
CA LYS A 610 37.59 -42.75 -49.94
C LYS A 610 38.53 -41.91 -49.09
N GLY A 611 39.56 -41.29 -49.69
CA GLY A 611 40.46 -40.37 -49.02
C GLY A 611 39.77 -39.12 -48.51
N GLU A 612 38.87 -38.56 -49.31
CA GLU A 612 38.04 -37.40 -48.90
C GLU A 612 37.04 -37.76 -47.79
N LEU A 613 36.41 -38.94 -47.84
CA LEU A 613 35.50 -39.41 -46.80
C LEU A 613 36.25 -39.62 -45.44
N ASN A 614 37.44 -40.23 -45.48
CA ASN A 614 38.27 -40.41 -44.31
C ASN A 614 38.79 -39.08 -43.72
N ASN A 615 39.02 -38.06 -44.54
CA ASN A 615 39.38 -36.73 -44.04
C ASN A 615 38.21 -36.02 -43.39
N LEU A 616 36.96 -36.25 -43.81
CA LEU A 616 35.76 -35.78 -43.16
C LEU A 616 35.56 -36.43 -41.79
N GLU A 617 35.85 -37.73 -41.66
CA GLU A 617 35.80 -38.49 -40.39
C GLU A 617 36.87 -38.04 -39.40
N ARG A 618 38.10 -37.78 -39.84
CA ARG A 618 39.17 -37.25 -38.97
C ARG A 618 38.87 -35.84 -38.39
N GLN A 619 38.18 -35.00 -39.16
CA GLN A 619 37.76 -33.68 -38.66
C GLN A 619 36.56 -33.76 -37.71
N ALA A 620 35.70 -34.79 -37.77
CA ALA A 620 34.62 -35.02 -36.82
C ALA A 620 35.12 -35.53 -35.46
N ASN A 621 36.17 -36.34 -35.46
CA ASN A 621 36.80 -36.85 -34.19
C ASN A 621 37.49 -35.77 -33.33
N ASN A 622 37.90 -34.63 -33.96
CA ASN A 622 38.43 -33.49 -33.18
C ASN A 622 37.36 -32.75 -32.37
N LEU A 623 36.08 -32.86 -32.70
CA LEU A 623 34.95 -32.33 -31.92
C LEU A 623 34.62 -33.20 -30.70
N ALA A 624 34.89 -34.53 -30.76
CA ALA A 624 34.68 -35.45 -29.64
C ALA A 624 35.65 -35.23 -28.48
N HIS A 625 36.75 -34.52 -28.68
CA HIS A 625 37.75 -34.19 -27.66
C HIS A 625 37.58 -32.77 -27.04
N ASN A 626 36.47 -32.07 -27.31
CA ASN A 626 36.23 -30.78 -26.73
C ASN A 626 35.94 -30.92 -25.22
N LYS A 627 36.78 -30.31 -24.38
CA LYS A 627 36.69 -30.35 -22.91
C LYS A 627 35.31 -29.90 -22.35
N VAL A 628 34.58 -29.08 -23.09
CA VAL A 628 33.24 -28.57 -22.67
C VAL A 628 32.20 -29.69 -22.81
N LEU A 629 32.16 -30.41 -23.95
CA LEU A 629 31.25 -31.54 -24.16
C LEU A 629 31.53 -32.76 -23.28
N GLN A 630 32.80 -32.96 -22.91
CA GLN A 630 33.17 -34.02 -21.94
C GLN A 630 32.73 -33.65 -20.52
N ARG A 631 32.71 -32.38 -20.17
CA ARG A 631 32.23 -31.90 -18.85
C ARG A 631 30.73 -32.14 -18.68
N GLU A 632 29.93 -31.91 -19.71
CA GLU A 632 28.47 -32.14 -19.64
C GLU A 632 28.10 -33.63 -19.59
N LYS A 633 28.77 -34.47 -20.33
CA LYS A 633 28.56 -35.94 -20.22
C LYS A 633 28.88 -36.49 -18.82
N ARG A 634 29.78 -35.87 -18.07
CA ARG A 634 30.13 -36.24 -16.68
C ARG A 634 29.08 -35.82 -15.65
N ARG A 635 28.24 -34.82 -15.97
CA ARG A 635 27.16 -34.34 -15.09
C ARG A 635 25.96 -35.28 -15.00
N HIS A 636 25.73 -36.10 -15.98
CA HIS A 636 24.46 -36.86 -16.11
C HIS A 636 24.50 -38.31 -15.57
N HIS A 637 25.61 -38.81 -14.99
CA HIS A 637 25.71 -40.14 -14.43
C HIS A 637 26.38 -40.16 -13.03
N VAL A 638 25.54 -39.83 -12.03
CA VAL A 638 25.93 -39.93 -10.63
C VAL A 638 25.10 -40.98 -9.90
N SER A 639 25.75 -41.79 -9.05
CA SER A 639 25.13 -42.85 -8.26
C SER A 639 25.34 -42.62 -6.76
N VAL A 640 24.51 -43.25 -5.95
CA VAL A 640 24.70 -43.25 -4.48
C VAL A 640 26.08 -43.85 -4.15
N GLY A 641 26.85 -43.11 -3.35
CA GLY A 641 28.25 -43.47 -3.01
C GLY A 641 29.30 -42.72 -3.84
N ASP A 642 28.92 -42.01 -4.91
CA ASP A 642 29.88 -41.23 -5.67
C ASP A 642 30.32 -39.97 -4.92
N ARG A 643 31.58 -39.61 -5.09
CA ARG A 643 32.11 -38.33 -4.63
C ARG A 643 31.84 -37.26 -5.65
N VAL A 644 31.14 -36.20 -5.22
CA VAL A 644 30.69 -35.13 -6.08
C VAL A 644 31.10 -33.77 -5.51
N LYS A 645 31.27 -32.80 -6.37
CA LYS A 645 31.38 -31.39 -5.99
C LYS A 645 30.02 -30.73 -6.15
N VAL A 646 29.49 -30.16 -5.09
CA VAL A 646 28.26 -29.38 -5.13
C VAL A 646 28.63 -27.96 -5.56
N LEU A 647 28.13 -27.55 -6.73
CA LEU A 647 28.56 -26.31 -7.39
C LEU A 647 28.06 -25.04 -6.64
N SER A 648 26.84 -25.09 -6.10
CA SER A 648 26.26 -24.00 -5.30
C SER A 648 27.05 -23.72 -4.03
N TYR A 649 27.69 -24.75 -3.43
CA TYR A 649 28.48 -24.61 -2.20
C TYR A 649 29.98 -24.61 -2.45
N GLY A 650 30.43 -24.95 -3.66
CA GLY A 650 31.84 -25.04 -4.02
C GLY A 650 32.60 -26.15 -3.27
N GLN A 651 31.91 -27.00 -2.49
CA GLN A 651 32.47 -28.03 -1.63
C GLN A 651 32.26 -29.44 -2.19
N THR A 652 33.11 -30.37 -1.76
CA THR A 652 33.00 -31.77 -2.15
C THR A 652 32.27 -32.57 -1.09
N GLY A 653 31.37 -33.44 -1.53
CA GLY A 653 30.61 -34.35 -0.66
C GLY A 653 30.43 -35.72 -1.28
N THR A 654 29.78 -36.63 -0.56
CA THR A 654 29.45 -37.99 -1.03
C THR A 654 27.92 -38.10 -1.10
N ILE A 655 27.39 -38.65 -2.19
CA ILE A 655 25.95 -38.88 -2.35
C ILE A 655 25.55 -40.02 -1.39
N THR A 656 24.68 -39.70 -0.43
CA THR A 656 24.17 -40.64 0.56
C THR A 656 22.86 -41.31 0.16
N LYS A 657 22.01 -40.57 -0.56
CA LYS A 657 20.70 -41.09 -0.97
C LYS A 657 20.21 -40.35 -2.22
N LYS A 658 19.48 -41.08 -3.09
CA LYS A 658 18.69 -40.47 -4.17
C LYS A 658 17.28 -40.18 -3.64
N LEU A 659 16.86 -38.92 -3.69
CA LEU A 659 15.57 -38.45 -3.15
C LEU A 659 14.46 -38.43 -4.22
N SER A 660 14.80 -38.08 -5.47
CA SER A 660 13.92 -38.12 -6.65
C SER A 660 14.72 -38.38 -7.93
N GLU A 661 14.09 -38.37 -9.10
CA GLU A 661 14.81 -38.60 -10.37
C GLU A 661 15.94 -37.57 -10.63
N HIS A 662 15.82 -36.37 -10.08
CA HIS A 662 16.74 -35.23 -10.29
C HIS A 662 17.32 -34.64 -9.01
N GLU A 663 17.05 -35.23 -7.81
CA GLU A 663 17.54 -34.74 -6.53
C GLU A 663 18.28 -35.80 -5.72
N TYR A 664 19.38 -35.39 -5.15
CA TYR A 664 20.29 -36.23 -4.34
C TYR A 664 20.56 -35.58 -2.99
N GLU A 665 20.67 -36.42 -1.96
CA GLU A 665 21.20 -36.01 -0.65
C GLU A 665 22.72 -36.21 -0.68
N VAL A 666 23.47 -35.10 -0.51
CA VAL A 666 24.93 -35.11 -0.52
C VAL A 666 25.42 -34.73 0.87
N GLN A 667 26.26 -35.59 1.44
CA GLN A 667 26.92 -35.37 2.72
C GLN A 667 28.23 -34.62 2.50
N MET A 668 28.30 -33.38 2.99
CA MET A 668 29.49 -32.54 2.99
C MET A 668 30.00 -32.39 4.43
N GLY A 669 30.95 -33.21 4.83
CA GLY A 669 31.43 -33.25 6.22
C GLY A 669 30.32 -33.68 7.19
N ILE A 670 29.90 -32.80 8.11
CA ILE A 670 28.84 -33.07 9.10
C ILE A 670 27.46 -32.72 8.60
N ILE A 671 27.35 -31.97 7.50
CA ILE A 671 26.09 -31.41 6.98
C ILE A 671 25.59 -32.24 5.81
N LYS A 672 24.28 -32.54 5.79
CA LYS A 672 23.58 -33.14 4.68
C LYS A 672 22.80 -32.09 3.93
N VAL A 673 23.01 -32.00 2.62
CA VAL A 673 22.39 -30.99 1.75
C VAL A 673 21.66 -31.69 0.61
N LYS A 674 20.51 -31.18 0.21
CA LYS A 674 19.81 -31.57 -1.01
C LYS A 674 20.40 -30.82 -2.19
N ALA A 675 20.80 -31.52 -3.22
CA ALA A 675 21.33 -30.93 -4.43
C ALA A 675 20.72 -31.59 -5.67
N SER A 676 20.41 -30.78 -6.68
CA SER A 676 19.88 -31.26 -7.95
C SER A 676 21.02 -31.88 -8.80
N ASP A 677 20.66 -32.72 -9.77
CA ASP A 677 21.61 -33.30 -10.74
C ASP A 677 22.38 -32.23 -11.53
N ARG A 678 21.81 -31.02 -11.68
CA ARG A 678 22.45 -29.87 -12.34
C ARG A 678 23.50 -29.18 -11.46
N ASP A 679 23.39 -29.35 -10.16
CA ASP A 679 24.25 -28.70 -9.16
C ASP A 679 25.40 -29.59 -8.66
N ILE A 680 25.48 -30.83 -9.14
CA ILE A 680 26.51 -31.80 -8.73
C ILE A 680 27.39 -32.17 -9.92
N GLU A 681 28.72 -32.18 -9.69
CA GLU A 681 29.75 -32.63 -10.65
C GLU A 681 30.52 -33.81 -10.06
N ARG A 682 30.55 -34.96 -10.76
CA ARG A 682 31.25 -36.16 -10.33
C ARG A 682 32.77 -35.95 -10.33
N ILE A 683 33.43 -36.33 -9.24
CA ILE A 683 34.89 -36.31 -9.12
C ILE A 683 35.40 -37.73 -9.34
N GLU A 684 36.21 -37.98 -10.42
CA GLU A 684 36.82 -39.29 -10.67
C GLU A 684 37.77 -39.68 -9.55
N LYS A 685 37.71 -40.98 -9.13
CA LYS A 685 38.72 -41.61 -8.30
C LYS A 685 40.00 -41.78 -9.08
N ASN A 686 41.05 -41.02 -8.79
CA ASN A 686 42.39 -41.43 -9.14
C ASN A 686 42.85 -42.43 -8.07
N GLU A 687 43.06 -43.66 -8.50
CA GLU A 687 43.70 -44.68 -7.64
C GLU A 687 45.14 -44.33 -7.35
N SER A 688 45.45 -44.40 -6.07
CA SER A 688 46.75 -44.62 -5.40
C SER A 688 48.02 -43.95 -5.93
N THR A 689 48.55 -43.04 -5.13
CA THR A 689 49.97 -43.03 -4.72
C THR A 689 50.13 -42.43 -3.32
N LYS A 690 51.02 -43.05 -2.54
CA LYS A 690 51.39 -42.80 -1.14
C LYS A 690 51.84 -41.33 -0.89
N PRO A 691 51.81 -40.87 0.35
CA PRO A 691 51.97 -39.45 0.65
C PRO A 691 53.45 -39.02 0.57
N LYS A 692 53.73 -37.93 -0.11
CA LYS A 692 54.91 -37.10 0.06
C LYS A 692 54.50 -35.69 0.53
N HIS A 693 55.26 -35.27 1.52
CA HIS A 693 55.21 -34.02 2.22
C HIS A 693 55.13 -32.75 1.36
N LEU A 694 54.40 -31.75 1.91
CA LEU A 694 54.59 -30.31 1.90
C LEU A 694 54.56 -29.59 0.55
N VAL A 695 53.65 -28.67 0.40
CA VAL A 695 53.91 -27.20 0.44
C VAL A 695 52.57 -26.45 0.52
N ARG A 696 52.55 -25.43 1.35
CA ARG A 696 51.49 -24.44 1.53
C ARG A 696 51.00 -23.80 0.22
N ALA A 697 49.70 -23.74 0.04
CA ALA A 697 49.07 -22.70 -0.76
C ALA A 697 47.92 -22.11 0.02
N THR A 698 48.07 -20.88 0.36
CA THR A 698 47.12 -19.98 1.03
C THR A 698 45.88 -19.79 0.18
N SER A 699 44.72 -20.21 0.65
CA SER A 699 43.44 -19.73 0.18
C SER A 699 42.83 -18.81 1.26
N ALA A 700 42.60 -17.57 0.89
CA ALA A 700 42.00 -16.57 1.74
C ALA A 700 40.56 -16.93 2.10
N VAL A 701 40.36 -17.43 3.32
CA VAL A 701 39.08 -17.48 3.99
C VAL A 701 39.00 -16.26 4.91
N ARG A 702 37.89 -15.54 4.85
CA ARG A 702 37.61 -14.35 5.66
C ARG A 702 38.02 -14.58 7.12
N ARG A 703 38.92 -13.72 7.56
CA ARG A 703 39.34 -13.60 8.95
C ARG A 703 38.17 -13.27 9.85
N SER A 704 37.74 -14.19 10.71
CA SER A 704 37.24 -13.82 12.02
C SER A 704 38.42 -13.22 12.78
N ASN A 705 38.25 -12.10 13.48
CA ASN A 705 39.31 -11.43 14.26
C ASN A 705 39.66 -12.22 15.54
N ALA A 706 40.02 -13.50 15.43
CA ALA A 706 40.56 -14.26 16.54
C ALA A 706 42.08 -14.02 16.56
N HIS A 707 42.52 -13.24 17.54
CA HIS A 707 43.94 -13.01 17.79
C HIS A 707 44.54 -14.32 18.36
N SER A 708 45.80 -14.59 18.05
CA SER A 708 46.53 -15.72 18.61
C SER A 708 46.89 -15.59 20.10
N GLU A 709 46.57 -14.41 20.67
CA GLU A 709 46.87 -14.10 22.08
C GLU A 709 45.63 -13.51 22.77
N LEU A 710 45.41 -13.93 24.03
CA LEU A 710 44.39 -13.36 24.95
C LEU A 710 45.09 -12.77 26.17
N ASP A 711 44.88 -11.51 26.44
CA ASP A 711 45.39 -10.83 27.63
C ASP A 711 44.30 -10.67 28.70
N LEU A 712 44.48 -11.31 29.83
CA LEU A 712 43.60 -11.32 31.01
C LEU A 712 44.14 -10.50 32.17
N ARG A 713 45.24 -9.78 32.00
CA ARG A 713 45.85 -8.98 33.08
C ARG A 713 44.90 -7.82 33.48
N GLY A 714 44.81 -7.58 34.79
CA GLY A 714 43.99 -6.49 35.35
C GLY A 714 42.49 -6.75 35.39
N GLN A 715 42.01 -7.89 34.91
CA GLN A 715 40.60 -8.28 34.95
C GLN A 715 40.23 -8.91 36.29
N ARG A 716 38.94 -8.85 36.64
CA ARG A 716 38.39 -9.58 37.79
C ARG A 716 38.23 -11.06 37.41
N TYR A 717 38.30 -11.98 38.41
CA TYR A 717 38.30 -13.42 38.18
C TYR A 717 37.13 -13.87 37.29
N ASP A 718 35.90 -13.48 37.61
CA ASP A 718 34.68 -13.88 36.86
C ASP A 718 34.69 -13.35 35.42
N GLU A 719 35.17 -12.14 35.22
CA GLU A 719 35.30 -11.52 33.91
C GLU A 719 36.38 -12.22 33.08
N ALA A 720 37.54 -12.52 33.68
CA ALA A 720 38.61 -13.24 33.03
C ALA A 720 38.18 -14.63 32.57
N MET A 721 37.42 -15.38 33.39
CA MET A 721 36.90 -16.71 33.03
C MET A 721 35.86 -16.63 31.90
N THR A 722 35.00 -15.64 31.89
CA THR A 722 34.01 -15.42 30.81
C THR A 722 34.71 -15.06 29.49
N ASN A 723 35.75 -14.24 29.54
CA ASN A 723 36.53 -13.87 28.36
C ASN A 723 37.36 -15.02 27.82
N LEU A 724 37.88 -15.87 28.70
CA LEU A 724 38.61 -17.10 28.35
C LEU A 724 37.69 -18.08 27.59
N ASP A 725 36.49 -18.31 28.10
CA ASP A 725 35.52 -19.23 27.48
C ASP A 725 35.17 -18.79 26.06
N ARG A 726 34.78 -17.50 25.90
CA ARG A 726 34.49 -16.90 24.58
C ARG A 726 35.70 -16.95 23.63
N TYR A 727 36.89 -16.73 24.15
CA TYR A 727 38.10 -16.77 23.34
C TYR A 727 38.40 -18.15 22.82
N ILE A 728 38.34 -19.21 23.66
CA ILE A 728 38.54 -20.59 23.25
C ILE A 728 37.53 -20.98 22.16
N ASP A 729 36.26 -20.61 22.29
CA ASP A 729 35.24 -20.84 21.26
C ASP A 729 35.60 -20.13 19.93
N SER A 730 36.04 -18.87 20.01
CA SER A 730 36.40 -18.10 18.81
C SER A 730 37.64 -18.65 18.10
N VAL A 731 38.59 -19.13 18.86
CA VAL A 731 39.84 -19.75 18.35
C VAL A 731 39.57 -21.11 17.70
N LEU A 732 38.68 -21.92 18.29
CA LEU A 732 38.23 -23.18 17.72
C LEU A 732 37.50 -22.97 16.39
N LEU A 733 36.63 -21.95 16.32
CA LEU A 733 35.93 -21.57 15.08
C LEU A 733 36.89 -21.02 14.02
N ALA A 734 37.98 -20.35 14.44
CA ALA A 734 39.02 -19.86 13.55
C ALA A 734 40.05 -20.92 13.13
N GLY A 735 40.03 -22.13 13.74
CA GLY A 735 40.91 -23.23 13.42
C GLY A 735 42.37 -22.97 13.80
N LEU A 736 42.64 -22.19 14.84
CA LEU A 736 43.99 -21.94 15.34
C LEU A 736 44.43 -23.13 16.20
N GLY A 737 45.54 -23.75 15.85
CA GLY A 737 46.06 -24.93 16.57
C GLY A 737 46.79 -24.60 17.86
N THR A 738 47.36 -23.39 18.03
CA THR A 738 48.12 -22.97 19.20
C THR A 738 47.80 -21.48 19.52
N VAL A 739 47.59 -21.19 20.81
CA VAL A 739 47.29 -19.85 21.30
C VAL A 739 47.98 -19.55 22.62
N THR A 740 48.22 -18.27 22.91
CA THR A 740 48.84 -17.81 24.15
C THR A 740 47.85 -17.08 25.01
N ILE A 741 47.73 -17.46 26.30
CA ILE A 741 46.87 -16.80 27.30
C ILE A 741 47.76 -16.11 28.34
N ILE A 742 47.69 -14.75 28.39
CA ILE A 742 48.49 -13.94 29.30
C ILE A 742 47.64 -13.60 30.52
N HIS A 743 47.93 -14.24 31.65
CA HIS A 743 47.19 -14.10 32.91
C HIS A 743 47.96 -13.29 33.98
N GLY A 744 49.20 -12.97 33.69
CA GLY A 744 50.07 -12.27 34.67
C GLY A 744 50.53 -13.14 35.84
N ILE A 745 51.46 -12.60 36.64
CA ILE A 745 52.01 -13.32 37.81
C ILE A 745 51.21 -13.01 39.09
N GLY A 746 50.74 -11.79 39.31
CA GLY A 746 49.87 -11.27 40.39
C GLY A 746 49.68 -12.20 41.60
N THR A 747 48.47 -12.23 42.15
CA THR A 747 48.07 -13.13 43.25
C THR A 747 47.94 -14.60 42.83
N GLY A 748 48.02 -14.88 41.55
CA GLY A 748 47.88 -16.22 40.97
C GLY A 748 46.43 -16.75 40.86
N ALA A 749 45.41 -15.93 41.24
CA ALA A 749 44.03 -16.37 41.18
C ALA A 749 43.54 -16.62 39.74
N ILE A 750 43.81 -15.69 38.78
CA ILE A 750 43.45 -15.84 37.37
C ILE A 750 44.23 -17.06 36.76
N ARG A 751 45.53 -17.18 37.05
CA ARG A 751 46.33 -18.30 36.60
C ARG A 751 45.74 -19.65 37.02
N LYS A 752 45.35 -19.80 38.31
CA LYS A 752 44.71 -21.04 38.80
C LYS A 752 43.41 -21.32 38.07
N GLY A 753 42.58 -20.28 37.86
CA GLY A 753 41.32 -20.41 37.11
C GLY A 753 41.56 -20.84 35.66
N VAL A 754 42.48 -20.21 34.94
CA VAL A 754 42.86 -20.57 33.56
C VAL A 754 43.33 -22.02 33.49
N TRP A 755 44.23 -22.45 34.38
CA TRP A 755 44.74 -23.81 34.40
C TRP A 755 43.67 -24.85 34.76
N GLN A 756 42.72 -24.52 35.64
CA GLN A 756 41.57 -25.35 35.98
C GLN A 756 40.61 -25.49 34.79
N TYR A 757 40.32 -24.38 34.08
CA TYR A 757 39.52 -24.39 32.89
C TYR A 757 40.14 -25.22 31.77
N LEU A 758 41.42 -25.03 31.46
CA LEU A 758 42.14 -25.74 30.40
C LEU A 758 42.23 -27.25 30.67
N ARG A 759 42.40 -27.66 31.96
CA ARG A 759 42.41 -29.05 32.36
C ARG A 759 41.09 -29.76 32.14
N ASN A 760 39.97 -29.04 32.28
CA ASN A 760 38.62 -29.58 32.14
C ASN A 760 38.07 -29.45 30.73
N SER A 761 38.72 -28.69 29.84
CA SER A 761 38.26 -28.48 28.48
C SER A 761 38.59 -29.67 27.58
N ARG A 762 37.59 -30.22 26.86
CA ARG A 762 37.74 -31.33 25.91
C ARG A 762 38.46 -30.93 24.63
N HIS A 763 38.60 -29.66 24.38
CA HIS A 763 39.17 -29.10 23.17
C HIS A 763 40.65 -28.77 23.28
N VAL A 764 41.25 -28.90 24.48
CA VAL A 764 42.66 -28.67 24.74
C VAL A 764 43.40 -29.97 24.62
N LYS A 765 44.49 -29.97 23.87
CA LYS A 765 45.41 -31.13 23.70
C LYS A 765 46.50 -31.08 24.74
N SER A 766 47.18 -29.95 24.89
CA SER A 766 48.23 -29.75 25.89
C SER A 766 48.33 -28.23 26.25
N PHE A 767 48.85 -27.94 27.45
CA PHE A 767 49.13 -26.55 27.84
C PHE A 767 50.36 -26.53 28.77
N ASN A 768 51.21 -25.51 28.57
CA ASN A 768 52.43 -25.33 29.33
C ASN A 768 52.68 -23.82 29.55
N TYR A 769 53.55 -23.48 30.53
CA TYR A 769 54.04 -22.11 30.66
C TYR A 769 54.74 -21.65 29.38
N ALA A 770 54.64 -20.39 29.07
CA ALA A 770 55.37 -19.79 27.98
C ALA A 770 56.89 -19.77 28.29
N PRO A 771 57.75 -19.77 27.27
CA PRO A 771 59.20 -19.57 27.45
C PRO A 771 59.48 -18.23 28.16
N ALA A 772 60.66 -18.14 28.82
CA ALA A 772 61.02 -16.96 29.61
C ALA A 772 61.03 -15.66 28.81
N ASN A 773 61.28 -15.70 27.51
CA ASN A 773 61.26 -14.62 26.55
C ASN A 773 59.86 -14.24 26.04
N GLU A 774 58.86 -15.05 26.33
CA GLU A 774 57.44 -14.86 25.88
C GLU A 774 56.43 -14.74 27.03
N GLY A 775 56.90 -14.30 28.19
CA GLY A 775 56.08 -14.03 29.36
C GLY A 775 56.24 -15.04 30.52
N GLY A 776 56.97 -16.13 30.34
CA GLY A 776 57.30 -17.10 31.41
C GLY A 776 56.11 -17.61 32.20
N ASN A 777 56.20 -17.59 33.53
CA ASN A 777 55.12 -18.03 34.44
C ASN A 777 53.88 -17.11 34.44
N GLY A 778 53.91 -15.98 33.68
CA GLY A 778 52.80 -15.05 33.53
C GLY A 778 51.94 -15.33 32.31
N ALA A 779 52.30 -16.25 31.43
CA ALA A 779 51.57 -16.66 30.25
C ALA A 779 51.52 -18.19 30.11
N THR A 780 50.50 -18.71 29.48
CA THR A 780 50.27 -20.14 29.20
C THR A 780 50.02 -20.33 27.69
N ILE A 781 50.85 -21.19 27.08
CA ILE A 781 50.64 -21.62 25.70
C ILE A 781 49.73 -22.84 25.71
N VAL A 782 48.71 -22.83 24.85
CA VAL A 782 47.69 -23.87 24.76
C VAL A 782 47.65 -24.42 23.35
N GLU A 783 47.84 -25.75 23.23
CA GLU A 783 47.60 -26.49 21.98
C GLU A 783 46.16 -27.02 21.99
N LEU A 784 45.42 -26.69 20.95
CA LEU A 784 44.05 -27.20 20.75
C LEU A 784 44.05 -28.46 19.88
N LYS A 785 43.00 -29.26 20.01
CA LYS A 785 42.87 -30.54 19.28
C LYS A 785 42.46 -30.35 17.84
#